data_87b534f2a855190e022e1cf4aebb8457
#
_entry.id   87b534f2a855190e022e1cf4aebb8457
#
_cell.length_a   1.000
_cell.length_b   1.000
_cell.length_c   1.000
_cell.angle_alpha   90.00
_cell.angle_beta   90.00
_cell.angle_gamma   90.00
#
_symmetry.space_group_name_H-M   'P 1'
#
loop_
_entity.id
_entity.type
_entity.pdbx_description
1 polymer ?
#
loop_
_entity_poly.entity_id
_entity_poly.type
_entity_poly.pdbx_seq_one_letter_code
_entity_poly.pdbx_strand_id
1 'polypeptide(L)'
;MLMLDESPAIPRLGIKKFFWWSEALHGAANMGNVTVFPEPVAMASSFNPALLYKCFDIASTEFRAQYNHRLYDLGGEDMKMRSLSVWTPNVNIFRDPRWGRGQETYGEDPYLTSVMGDAVVRGLQGDPLVGQTGQHKYRKLWACAKHYAVHSGPEYTRHSANLTNVPVRDFWETYMPAFKHLVTKSDVREVMCAYQRLDDDPCCGSNRLLQQILRDEWGFKYLVVSDCGAISDFYESHKSSSSPITASAKATLAGTDVECGYGYAYRSIPEAVRRGLITEAEVDKHVIRLLEGRFDLGEMDDPSLVEWSKIPYSAMSTKESAKISLDMARQSIVLLKNSLPLAPSKGKGNSEAVKRPLPLERGGERLAVIGPNADNEPMMWGNYNGTPNKTVTILDGIKAKAKKVFYAQGCDLTYDKVMECHLATECTAPDGKKGLKGTFWTNTKMEGKPFTTEYYTKPLAVTTNGMHVFAANLPIEDFSAKYETTLAPKKAGEYVLNVEGTGEFEVLVNGSRKAYHRIWRSTPTRTVLNAQAGEKFQVEVRFKTVKTWGAGMKINVARELPIDYQQTIAQLKGIDKVIFVGGIAPSLEGEEMPVDIEGFKGGDRTNIELPKVQREFLKALKAAGKQVIFINCSGSAIALEPEVQTCDAIVQAWYPGQEGGTAVADVLFGDVNPSGKLPVTFYKRSDQLPDYEDYSMKGRTYRYFNDALFPFGYGLSYTTFEVGKAAIESEGTGFRVAVTVKNTGKRDGTEIVQVYIRNTADKEGPLKTLRAFKRVDVKAGQTVTETFSLSRESFEGWDSETNTMRVKPGKYEVLVGNSSMDKDLQHLTVQIQ
;
A
#
# COMPACT_ATOMS: atom_id res chain seq x y z
N MET A 1 -6.51 32.22 -2.67
CA MET A 1 -6.24 31.56 -1.37
C MET A 1 -7.11 30.32 -1.14
N LEU A 2 -8.39 30.29 -1.55
CA LEU A 2 -9.23 29.06 -1.43
C LEU A 2 -8.71 27.90 -2.28
N MET A 3 -8.00 28.16 -3.35
CA MET A 3 -7.42 27.19 -4.27
C MET A 3 -6.11 26.53 -3.74
N LEU A 4 -5.80 26.70 -2.45
CA LEU A 4 -4.70 26.00 -1.77
C LEU A 4 -5.24 24.82 -0.98
N ASP A 5 -4.44 23.78 -0.80
CA ASP A 5 -4.81 22.63 0.05
C ASP A 5 -5.21 23.05 1.47
N GLU A 6 -4.61 24.11 2.01
CA GLU A 6 -5.08 24.81 3.21
C GLU A 6 -5.98 26.02 2.83
N SER A 7 -7.24 25.76 2.52
CA SER A 7 -8.21 26.84 2.26
C SER A 7 -8.51 27.62 3.54
N PRO A 8 -8.23 28.93 3.59
CA PRO A 8 -8.46 29.74 4.80
C PRO A 8 -9.94 29.95 5.08
N ALA A 9 -10.26 30.25 6.34
CA ALA A 9 -11.60 30.70 6.73
C ALA A 9 -11.95 32.06 6.11
N ILE A 10 -13.24 32.25 5.83
CA ILE A 10 -13.81 33.56 5.46
C ILE A 10 -14.93 33.89 6.46
N PRO A 11 -14.59 34.43 7.66
CA PRO A 11 -15.54 34.58 8.77
C PRO A 11 -16.79 35.41 8.40
N ARG A 12 -16.65 36.45 7.58
CA ARG A 12 -17.78 37.30 7.13
C ARG A 12 -18.84 36.53 6.34
N LEU A 13 -18.50 35.35 5.77
CA LEU A 13 -19.41 34.49 5.02
C LEU A 13 -19.74 33.21 5.80
N GLY A 14 -19.27 33.06 7.03
CA GLY A 14 -19.43 31.82 7.81
C GLY A 14 -18.62 30.63 7.29
N ILE A 15 -17.73 30.85 6.33
CA ILE A 15 -16.91 29.80 5.74
C ILE A 15 -15.76 29.47 6.68
N LYS A 16 -15.68 28.22 7.14
CA LYS A 16 -14.59 27.71 8.00
C LYS A 16 -13.33 27.41 7.20
N LYS A 17 -12.17 27.30 7.87
CA LYS A 17 -10.96 26.75 7.29
C LYS A 17 -11.24 25.32 6.82
N PHE A 18 -10.69 24.92 5.67
CA PHE A 18 -10.81 23.56 5.14
C PHE A 18 -9.44 23.08 4.66
N PHE A 19 -9.19 21.78 4.82
CA PHE A 19 -7.96 21.17 4.37
C PHE A 19 -8.28 20.08 3.35
N TRP A 20 -7.78 20.22 2.12
CA TRP A 20 -8.11 19.31 1.02
C TRP A 20 -7.28 18.03 1.04
N TRP A 21 -6.22 17.97 1.82
CA TRP A 21 -5.32 16.82 1.86
C TRP A 21 -5.56 15.95 3.09
N SER A 22 -6.01 14.72 2.87
CA SER A 22 -5.99 13.63 3.83
C SER A 22 -5.73 12.32 3.10
N GLU A 23 -5.33 11.27 3.81
CA GLU A 23 -4.97 10.01 3.21
C GLU A 23 -5.75 8.85 3.82
N ALA A 24 -6.21 7.92 2.95
CA ALA A 24 -6.99 6.75 3.34
C ALA A 24 -6.58 5.49 2.58
N LEU A 25 -5.29 5.33 2.29
CA LEU A 25 -4.80 4.31 1.38
C LEU A 25 -5.27 2.89 1.74
N HIS A 26 -5.25 2.53 3.03
CA HIS A 26 -5.76 1.26 3.55
C HIS A 26 -6.27 1.39 5.00
N GLY A 27 -7.02 2.44 5.24
CA GLY A 27 -7.55 2.89 6.53
C GLY A 27 -7.27 4.38 6.70
N ALA A 28 -7.79 4.99 7.76
CA ALA A 28 -7.57 6.41 8.02
C ALA A 28 -6.11 6.66 8.41
N ALA A 29 -5.33 7.32 7.53
CA ALA A 29 -3.93 7.62 7.78
C ALA A 29 -3.74 8.83 8.71
N ASN A 30 -2.55 8.98 9.27
CA ASN A 30 -2.17 10.08 10.17
C ASN A 30 -3.05 10.24 11.41
N MET A 31 -3.72 9.19 11.82
CA MET A 31 -4.59 9.13 13.00
C MET A 31 -4.22 7.95 13.88
N GLY A 32 -4.47 8.09 15.18
CA GLY A 32 -4.42 6.99 16.13
C GLY A 32 -5.79 6.39 16.39
N ASN A 33 -5.82 5.19 16.92
CA ASN A 33 -7.04 4.43 17.23
C ASN A 33 -7.90 4.15 16.00
N VAL A 34 -7.28 3.82 14.88
CA VAL A 34 -7.95 3.50 13.61
C VAL A 34 -7.75 2.04 13.23
N THR A 35 -8.54 1.58 12.27
CA THR A 35 -8.36 0.26 11.69
C THR A 35 -7.35 0.33 10.55
N VAL A 36 -6.34 -0.54 10.59
CA VAL A 36 -5.33 -0.67 9.52
C VAL A 36 -5.57 -1.97 8.78
N PHE A 37 -5.98 -1.85 7.53
CA PHE A 37 -6.18 -2.96 6.61
C PHE A 37 -4.84 -3.37 5.96
N PRO A 38 -4.76 -4.53 5.26
CA PRO A 38 -3.63 -4.83 4.40
C PRO A 38 -3.40 -3.74 3.34
N GLU A 39 -2.17 -3.61 2.86
CA GLU A 39 -1.85 -2.70 1.75
C GLU A 39 -2.68 -2.97 0.49
N PRO A 40 -2.93 -1.98 -0.39
CA PRO A 40 -3.77 -2.14 -1.57
C PRO A 40 -3.38 -3.31 -2.47
N VAL A 41 -2.09 -3.53 -2.72
CA VAL A 41 -1.63 -4.69 -3.52
C VAL A 41 -2.00 -6.02 -2.84
N ALA A 42 -1.97 -6.07 -1.51
CA ALA A 42 -2.44 -7.22 -0.75
C ALA A 42 -3.96 -7.38 -0.86
N MET A 43 -4.71 -6.28 -0.67
CA MET A 43 -6.17 -6.31 -0.81
C MET A 43 -6.61 -6.72 -2.22
N ALA A 44 -5.87 -6.31 -3.26
CA ALA A 44 -6.10 -6.73 -4.63
C ALA A 44 -5.95 -8.25 -4.83
N SER A 45 -5.03 -8.89 -4.07
CA SER A 45 -4.87 -10.36 -4.09
C SER A 45 -6.12 -11.12 -3.68
N SER A 46 -7.04 -10.49 -2.97
CA SER A 46 -8.32 -11.10 -2.60
C SER A 46 -9.25 -11.30 -3.78
N PHE A 47 -9.13 -10.50 -4.85
CA PHE A 47 -10.10 -10.44 -5.95
C PHE A 47 -11.55 -10.31 -5.43
N ASN A 48 -11.73 -9.54 -4.36
CA ASN A 48 -13.02 -9.40 -3.65
C ASN A 48 -13.41 -7.93 -3.49
N PRO A 49 -13.99 -7.30 -4.51
CA PRO A 49 -14.40 -5.89 -4.43
C PRO A 49 -15.48 -5.63 -3.36
N ALA A 50 -16.33 -6.63 -3.06
CA ALA A 50 -17.35 -6.46 -2.03
C ALA A 50 -16.76 -6.37 -0.61
N LEU A 51 -15.69 -7.13 -0.33
CA LEU A 51 -14.99 -7.02 0.95
C LEU A 51 -14.13 -5.75 1.00
N LEU A 52 -13.53 -5.38 -0.12
CA LEU A 52 -12.77 -4.12 -0.25
C LEU A 52 -13.66 -2.90 0.02
N TYR A 53 -14.87 -2.87 -0.55
CA TYR A 53 -15.87 -1.85 -0.25
C TYR A 53 -16.12 -1.71 1.26
N LYS A 54 -16.30 -2.82 1.98
CA LYS A 54 -16.50 -2.80 3.44
C LYS A 54 -15.31 -2.20 4.19
N CYS A 55 -14.07 -2.48 3.73
CA CYS A 55 -12.88 -1.89 4.32
C CYS A 55 -12.91 -0.35 4.20
N PHE A 56 -13.29 0.16 3.03
CA PHE A 56 -13.31 1.60 2.80
C PHE A 56 -14.57 2.30 3.34
N ASP A 57 -15.69 1.61 3.49
CA ASP A 57 -16.83 2.11 4.26
C ASP A 57 -16.48 2.28 5.74
N ILE A 58 -15.69 1.34 6.31
CA ILE A 58 -15.14 1.49 7.67
C ILE A 58 -14.16 2.66 7.73
N ALA A 59 -13.21 2.77 6.80
CA ALA A 59 -12.25 3.86 6.77
C ALA A 59 -12.94 5.22 6.72
N SER A 60 -13.95 5.38 5.86
CA SER A 60 -14.73 6.61 5.77
C SER A 60 -15.58 6.89 7.02
N THR A 61 -16.08 5.85 7.68
CA THR A 61 -16.78 5.97 8.97
C THR A 61 -15.83 6.49 10.06
N GLU A 62 -14.61 5.95 10.13
CA GLU A 62 -13.59 6.38 11.08
C GLU A 62 -13.13 7.82 10.81
N PHE A 63 -12.98 8.22 9.54
CA PHE A 63 -12.74 9.62 9.17
C PHE A 63 -13.83 10.55 9.68
N ARG A 64 -15.10 10.23 9.42
CA ARG A 64 -16.23 11.03 9.90
C ARG A 64 -16.31 11.05 11.43
N ALA A 65 -16.07 9.93 12.09
CA ALA A 65 -16.06 9.87 13.55
C ALA A 65 -14.99 10.80 14.14
N GLN A 66 -13.78 10.78 13.58
CA GLN A 66 -12.68 11.65 13.99
C GLN A 66 -12.96 13.12 13.67
N TYR A 67 -13.46 13.42 12.47
CA TYR A 67 -13.81 14.77 12.05
C TYR A 67 -14.89 15.38 12.97
N ASN A 68 -15.97 14.63 13.22
CA ASN A 68 -17.06 15.06 14.08
C ASN A 68 -16.58 15.31 15.52
N HIS A 69 -15.80 14.39 16.07
CA HIS A 69 -15.25 14.52 17.42
C HIS A 69 -14.37 15.77 17.56
N ARG A 70 -13.47 16.01 16.61
CA ARG A 70 -12.62 17.21 16.65
C ARG A 70 -13.40 18.50 16.51
N LEU A 71 -14.35 18.54 15.58
CA LEU A 71 -15.12 19.74 15.29
C LEU A 71 -16.18 20.05 16.36
N TYR A 72 -16.95 19.05 16.77
CA TYR A 72 -18.13 19.25 17.61
C TYR A 72 -17.87 19.02 19.09
N ASP A 73 -17.08 18.00 19.45
CA ASP A 73 -16.83 17.64 20.84
C ASP A 73 -15.65 18.44 21.43
N LEU A 74 -14.58 18.64 20.64
CA LEU A 74 -13.38 19.35 21.09
C LEU A 74 -13.34 20.83 20.69
N GLY A 75 -14.25 21.28 19.80
CA GLY A 75 -14.29 22.65 19.30
C GLY A 75 -13.06 23.08 18.52
N GLY A 76 -12.31 22.11 17.94
CA GLY A 76 -11.09 22.34 17.20
C GLY A 76 -11.33 22.59 15.71
N GLU A 77 -10.64 23.60 15.14
CA GLU A 77 -10.67 23.88 13.71
C GLU A 77 -9.50 23.27 12.94
N ASP A 78 -8.54 22.66 13.66
CA ASP A 78 -7.36 22.04 13.03
C ASP A 78 -7.73 20.67 12.47
N MET A 79 -8.02 20.65 11.17
CA MET A 79 -8.36 19.46 10.38
C MET A 79 -7.22 19.05 9.44
N LYS A 80 -6.00 19.52 9.65
CA LYS A 80 -4.86 19.20 8.79
C LYS A 80 -4.68 17.68 8.71
N MET A 81 -4.69 17.13 7.49
CA MET A 81 -4.64 15.70 7.17
C MET A 81 -5.74 14.85 7.85
N ARG A 82 -6.85 15.45 8.25
CA ARG A 82 -7.98 14.80 8.93
C ARG A 82 -9.32 15.35 8.48
N SER A 83 -9.36 15.88 7.26
CA SER A 83 -10.52 16.49 6.63
C SER A 83 -11.35 15.44 5.86
N LEU A 84 -12.32 15.90 5.11
CA LEU A 84 -13.30 15.06 4.42
C LEU A 84 -12.93 14.78 2.95
N SER A 85 -11.82 15.31 2.46
CA SER A 85 -11.20 14.98 1.17
C SER A 85 -10.03 14.05 1.41
N VAL A 86 -10.01 12.89 0.76
CA VAL A 86 -8.98 11.85 0.92
C VAL A 86 -8.38 11.48 -0.42
N TRP A 87 -7.04 11.49 -0.52
CA TRP A 87 -6.32 11.29 -1.78
C TRP A 87 -6.05 9.80 -2.04
N THR A 88 -7.14 9.09 -2.24
CA THR A 88 -7.23 7.65 -2.45
C THR A 88 -8.42 7.35 -3.37
N PRO A 89 -8.31 6.39 -4.33
CA PRO A 89 -7.28 5.37 -4.51
C PRO A 89 -6.11 5.77 -5.42
N ASN A 90 -4.94 5.13 -5.22
CA ASN A 90 -3.86 5.11 -6.20
C ASN A 90 -4.18 4.03 -7.25
N VAL A 91 -4.58 4.44 -8.44
CA VAL A 91 -4.95 3.55 -9.56
C VAL A 91 -3.91 3.53 -10.68
N ASN A 92 -2.70 3.95 -10.40
CA ASN A 92 -1.58 3.74 -11.32
C ASN A 92 -1.29 2.25 -11.48
N ILE A 93 -0.81 1.87 -12.65
CA ILE A 93 -0.51 0.47 -12.96
C ILE A 93 0.87 0.08 -12.42
N PHE A 94 0.93 -0.99 -11.67
CA PHE A 94 2.17 -1.56 -11.14
C PHE A 94 2.96 -2.25 -12.28
N ARG A 95 3.50 -1.44 -13.22
CA ARG A 95 4.17 -1.95 -14.42
C ARG A 95 5.53 -2.60 -14.15
N ASP A 96 6.20 -2.22 -13.07
CA ASP A 96 7.56 -2.65 -12.76
C ASP A 96 7.73 -2.93 -11.27
N PRO A 97 8.18 -4.12 -10.86
CA PRO A 97 8.32 -4.49 -9.45
C PRO A 97 9.40 -3.71 -8.69
N ARG A 98 10.21 -2.91 -9.37
CA ARG A 98 11.19 -2.00 -8.72
C ARG A 98 10.53 -0.78 -8.10
N TRP A 99 9.33 -0.41 -8.53
CA TRP A 99 8.63 0.77 -8.03
C TRP A 99 8.19 0.61 -6.57
N GLY A 100 8.77 1.42 -5.67
CA GLY A 100 8.51 1.33 -4.23
C GLY A 100 7.08 1.70 -3.83
N ARG A 101 6.39 2.58 -4.59
CA ARG A 101 4.97 2.89 -4.39
C ARG A 101 4.02 1.89 -5.04
N GLY A 102 4.54 0.86 -5.70
CA GLY A 102 3.70 -0.21 -6.24
C GLY A 102 2.80 -0.88 -5.18
N GLN A 103 3.24 -0.92 -3.92
CA GLN A 103 2.43 -1.40 -2.79
C GLN A 103 1.10 -0.66 -2.63
N GLU A 104 1.04 0.62 -3.04
CA GLU A 104 -0.14 1.48 -2.94
C GLU A 104 -1.21 1.16 -3.99
N THR A 105 -0.90 0.32 -4.98
CA THR A 105 -1.73 0.09 -6.16
C THR A 105 -2.48 -1.25 -6.10
N TYR A 106 -3.44 -1.41 -7.00
CA TYR A 106 -4.24 -2.66 -7.10
C TYR A 106 -3.64 -3.65 -8.12
N GLY A 107 -2.34 -3.50 -8.44
CA GLY A 107 -1.59 -4.42 -9.27
C GLY A 107 -1.35 -3.94 -10.70
N GLU A 108 -1.03 -4.90 -11.56
CA GLU A 108 -0.56 -4.64 -12.93
C GLU A 108 -1.66 -4.64 -13.99
N ASP A 109 -2.86 -5.07 -13.62
CA ASP A 109 -3.97 -5.26 -14.57
C ASP A 109 -4.94 -4.08 -14.53
N PRO A 110 -5.24 -3.43 -15.70
CA PRO A 110 -6.13 -2.29 -15.75
C PRO A 110 -7.58 -2.60 -15.36
N TYR A 111 -8.09 -3.82 -15.67
CA TYR A 111 -9.45 -4.20 -15.33
C TYR A 111 -9.60 -4.49 -13.83
N LEU A 112 -8.68 -5.25 -13.25
CA LEU A 112 -8.65 -5.49 -11.80
C LEU A 112 -8.56 -4.16 -11.05
N THR A 113 -7.63 -3.27 -11.46
CA THR A 113 -7.47 -1.94 -10.86
C THR A 113 -8.74 -1.10 -10.97
N SER A 114 -9.45 -1.15 -12.10
CA SER A 114 -10.72 -0.44 -12.29
C SER A 114 -11.80 -0.94 -11.32
N VAL A 115 -11.98 -2.26 -11.22
CA VAL A 115 -13.02 -2.89 -10.38
C VAL A 115 -12.74 -2.69 -8.89
N MET A 116 -11.46 -2.83 -8.48
CA MET A 116 -11.07 -2.61 -7.10
C MET A 116 -11.14 -1.13 -6.73
N GLY A 117 -10.69 -0.24 -7.63
CA GLY A 117 -10.80 1.22 -7.45
C GLY A 117 -12.25 1.71 -7.33
N ASP A 118 -13.19 1.12 -8.11
CA ASP A 118 -14.62 1.42 -7.98
C ASP A 118 -15.15 1.11 -6.57
N ALA A 119 -14.80 -0.05 -6.03
CA ALA A 119 -15.20 -0.44 -4.68
C ALA A 119 -14.64 0.52 -3.61
N VAL A 120 -13.41 1.00 -3.80
CA VAL A 120 -12.78 1.98 -2.91
C VAL A 120 -13.51 3.32 -2.95
N VAL A 121 -13.71 3.87 -4.15
CA VAL A 121 -14.40 5.17 -4.33
C VAL A 121 -15.78 5.13 -3.71
N ARG A 122 -16.57 4.08 -4.00
CA ARG A 122 -17.92 3.94 -3.44
C ARG A 122 -17.92 3.81 -1.93
N GLY A 123 -17.03 3.01 -1.35
CA GLY A 123 -16.90 2.87 0.10
C GLY A 123 -16.50 4.18 0.79
N LEU A 124 -15.59 4.94 0.19
CA LEU A 124 -15.19 6.25 0.72
C LEU A 124 -16.30 7.30 0.60
N GLN A 125 -16.98 7.37 -0.53
CA GLN A 125 -17.99 8.37 -0.80
C GLN A 125 -19.38 8.06 -0.18
N GLY A 126 -19.55 6.82 0.35
CA GLY A 126 -20.83 6.34 0.90
C GLY A 126 -21.83 5.93 -0.18
N ASP A 127 -21.37 5.68 -1.41
CA ASP A 127 -22.21 5.21 -2.50
C ASP A 127 -22.46 3.69 -2.41
N PRO A 128 -23.62 3.19 -2.85
CA PRO A 128 -23.86 1.76 -2.88
C PRO A 128 -22.96 1.06 -3.91
N LEU A 129 -22.62 -0.21 -3.65
CA LEU A 129 -21.97 -1.06 -4.64
C LEU A 129 -22.80 -1.19 -5.92
N VAL A 130 -22.15 -1.48 -7.03
CA VAL A 130 -22.83 -1.73 -8.31
C VAL A 130 -23.91 -2.79 -8.15
N GLY A 131 -25.12 -2.48 -8.60
CA GLY A 131 -26.31 -3.35 -8.47
C GLY A 131 -27.08 -3.22 -7.17
N GLN A 132 -26.62 -2.41 -6.22
CA GLN A 132 -27.37 -2.02 -5.02
C GLN A 132 -28.04 -0.67 -5.19
N THR A 133 -29.07 -0.41 -4.40
CA THR A 133 -29.80 0.87 -4.41
C THR A 133 -29.59 1.61 -3.10
N GLY A 134 -29.47 2.91 -3.18
CA GLY A 134 -29.33 3.83 -2.05
C GLY A 134 -28.89 5.18 -2.58
N GLN A 135 -29.34 6.25 -1.98
CA GLN A 135 -28.87 7.61 -2.27
C GLN A 135 -28.74 8.36 -0.96
N HIS A 136 -27.60 8.99 -0.77
CA HIS A 136 -27.36 9.94 0.30
C HIS A 136 -27.38 11.35 -0.27
N LYS A 137 -27.90 12.31 0.50
CA LYS A 137 -27.92 13.72 0.08
C LYS A 137 -26.49 14.28 0.04
N TYR A 138 -25.66 13.88 1.00
CA TYR A 138 -24.27 14.34 1.13
C TYR A 138 -23.31 13.20 0.93
N ARG A 139 -22.13 13.49 0.38
CA ARG A 139 -21.04 12.52 0.32
C ARG A 139 -20.44 12.30 1.71
N LYS A 140 -20.07 11.05 1.98
CA LYS A 140 -19.43 10.69 3.25
C LYS A 140 -18.02 11.26 3.31
N LEU A 141 -17.23 11.04 2.25
CA LEU A 141 -15.95 11.68 1.96
C LEU A 141 -15.88 11.99 0.46
N TRP A 142 -14.89 12.74 0.06
CA TRP A 142 -14.48 12.85 -1.33
C TRP A 142 -13.24 11.97 -1.57
N ALA A 143 -13.35 11.05 -2.52
CA ALA A 143 -12.26 10.18 -2.97
C ALA A 143 -11.53 10.83 -4.15
N CYS A 144 -10.21 10.55 -4.27
CA CYS A 144 -9.35 11.12 -5.29
C CYS A 144 -8.62 10.03 -6.07
N ALA A 145 -8.86 9.94 -7.38
CA ALA A 145 -8.11 9.05 -8.25
C ALA A 145 -6.72 9.63 -8.55
N LYS A 146 -5.66 8.92 -8.18
CA LYS A 146 -4.29 9.40 -8.33
C LYS A 146 -3.36 8.35 -8.96
N HIS A 147 -2.28 8.75 -9.63
CA HIS A 147 -1.85 10.09 -10.06
C HIS A 147 -2.06 10.20 -11.57
N TYR A 148 -2.84 11.14 -12.03
CA TYR A 148 -3.25 11.30 -13.43
C TYR A 148 -2.23 12.16 -14.19
N ALA A 149 -1.49 11.65 -15.20
CA ALA A 149 -1.59 10.31 -15.73
C ALA A 149 -0.19 9.71 -15.93
N VAL A 150 -0.17 8.37 -16.17
CA VAL A 150 1.06 7.62 -16.53
C VAL A 150 2.17 7.74 -15.47
N HIS A 151 1.83 7.66 -14.20
CA HIS A 151 2.80 7.67 -13.11
C HIS A 151 3.03 6.23 -12.57
N SER A 152 4.27 5.72 -12.66
CA SER A 152 4.63 4.38 -12.18
C SER A 152 6.14 4.25 -11.93
N GLY A 153 6.74 5.25 -11.28
CA GLY A 153 8.18 5.33 -10.99
C GLY A 153 9.06 5.59 -12.23
N PRO A 154 10.35 5.82 -12.08
CA PRO A 154 11.11 5.81 -10.82
C PRO A 154 10.82 7.01 -9.91
N GLU A 155 10.88 6.79 -8.60
CA GLU A 155 10.67 7.86 -7.61
C GLU A 155 11.74 8.94 -7.68
N TYR A 156 12.99 8.58 -7.93
CA TYR A 156 14.12 9.51 -7.97
C TYR A 156 14.11 10.49 -9.16
N THR A 157 13.24 10.27 -10.15
CA THR A 157 13.10 11.18 -11.32
C THR A 157 11.75 11.88 -11.37
N ARG A 158 10.81 11.57 -10.49
CA ARG A 158 9.40 11.96 -10.62
C ARG A 158 9.17 13.47 -10.82
N HIS A 159 9.95 14.33 -10.16
CA HIS A 159 9.86 15.79 -10.27
C HIS A 159 10.47 16.38 -11.55
N SER A 160 11.25 15.61 -12.29
CA SER A 160 11.95 16.08 -13.48
C SER A 160 11.65 15.29 -14.75
N ALA A 161 11.06 14.10 -14.61
CA ALA A 161 10.81 13.19 -15.73
C ALA A 161 9.96 13.83 -16.83
N ASN A 162 10.29 13.46 -18.07
CA ASN A 162 9.53 13.79 -19.26
C ASN A 162 9.27 12.52 -20.06
N LEU A 163 8.05 12.04 -20.03
CA LEU A 163 7.64 10.78 -20.66
C LEU A 163 7.27 11.06 -22.13
N THR A 164 8.27 11.02 -23.02
CA THR A 164 8.08 11.27 -24.47
C THR A 164 7.90 9.99 -25.28
N ASN A 165 8.10 8.81 -24.66
CA ASN A 165 8.12 7.51 -25.33
C ASN A 165 7.01 6.58 -24.89
N VAL A 166 5.87 7.12 -24.40
CA VAL A 166 4.73 6.29 -24.03
C VAL A 166 3.99 5.88 -25.31
N PRO A 167 3.98 4.59 -25.71
CA PRO A 167 3.23 4.17 -26.85
C PRO A 167 1.74 4.51 -26.69
N VAL A 168 1.11 5.05 -27.74
CA VAL A 168 -0.29 5.49 -27.69
C VAL A 168 -1.23 4.34 -27.32
N ARG A 169 -0.94 3.12 -27.75
CA ARG A 169 -1.65 1.91 -27.32
C ARG A 169 -1.57 1.73 -25.81
N ASP A 170 -0.35 1.78 -25.24
CA ASP A 170 -0.14 1.55 -23.82
C ASP A 170 -0.79 2.65 -22.98
N PHE A 171 -0.76 3.89 -23.47
CA PHE A 171 -1.50 4.99 -22.86
C PHE A 171 -2.98 4.65 -22.71
N TRP A 172 -3.66 4.24 -23.79
CA TRP A 172 -5.10 3.99 -23.78
C TRP A 172 -5.52 2.61 -23.25
N GLU A 173 -4.72 1.55 -23.45
CA GLU A 173 -5.06 0.18 -23.02
C GLU A 173 -4.56 -0.16 -21.62
N THR A 174 -3.57 0.59 -21.08
CA THR A 174 -2.93 0.24 -19.80
C THR A 174 -3.05 1.37 -18.76
N TYR A 175 -2.62 2.58 -19.11
CA TYR A 175 -2.49 3.65 -18.10
C TYR A 175 -3.81 4.40 -17.83
N MET A 176 -4.69 4.53 -18.80
CA MET A 176 -5.90 5.35 -18.69
C MET A 176 -7.18 4.62 -18.26
N PRO A 177 -7.35 3.30 -18.45
CA PRO A 177 -8.65 2.65 -18.24
C PRO A 177 -9.20 2.78 -16.82
N ALA A 178 -8.36 2.68 -15.78
CA ALA A 178 -8.81 2.81 -14.39
C ALA A 178 -9.32 4.23 -14.10
N PHE A 179 -8.62 5.27 -14.55
CA PHE A 179 -9.09 6.66 -14.40
C PHE A 179 -10.42 6.89 -15.14
N LYS A 180 -10.52 6.43 -16.40
CA LYS A 180 -11.76 6.51 -17.18
C LYS A 180 -12.91 5.85 -16.42
N HIS A 181 -12.68 4.66 -15.89
CA HIS A 181 -13.69 3.92 -15.13
C HIS A 181 -14.14 4.69 -13.88
N LEU A 182 -13.20 5.19 -13.07
CA LEU A 182 -13.54 5.90 -11.84
C LEU A 182 -14.29 7.22 -12.11
N VAL A 183 -13.95 7.91 -13.18
CA VAL A 183 -14.65 9.14 -13.60
C VAL A 183 -16.05 8.82 -14.12
N THR A 184 -16.19 7.86 -15.05
CA THR A 184 -17.43 7.65 -15.80
C THR A 184 -18.42 6.67 -15.15
N LYS A 185 -17.94 5.81 -14.21
CA LYS A 185 -18.75 4.76 -13.58
C LYS A 185 -18.86 4.88 -12.06
N SER A 186 -17.79 5.36 -11.40
CA SER A 186 -17.75 5.46 -9.94
C SER A 186 -18.08 6.87 -9.42
N ASP A 187 -18.18 7.85 -10.31
CA ASP A 187 -18.45 9.26 -9.98
C ASP A 187 -17.45 9.83 -8.94
N VAL A 188 -16.15 9.52 -9.12
CA VAL A 188 -15.08 10.01 -8.25
C VAL A 188 -15.06 11.54 -8.21
N ARG A 189 -14.89 12.12 -7.03
CA ARG A 189 -15.01 13.56 -6.79
C ARG A 189 -13.73 14.36 -7.00
N GLU A 190 -12.60 13.68 -6.95
CA GLU A 190 -11.31 14.33 -7.18
C GLU A 190 -10.43 13.48 -8.09
N VAL A 191 -9.58 14.17 -8.85
CA VAL A 191 -8.51 13.58 -9.64
C VAL A 191 -7.23 14.36 -9.33
N MET A 192 -6.15 13.66 -8.97
CA MET A 192 -4.86 14.29 -8.73
C MET A 192 -3.99 14.18 -9.97
N CYS A 193 -3.53 15.32 -10.50
CA CYS A 193 -2.58 15.34 -11.58
C CYS A 193 -1.16 15.04 -11.09
N ALA A 194 -0.40 14.26 -11.87
CA ALA A 194 0.90 13.73 -11.51
C ALA A 194 2.03 14.77 -11.63
N TYR A 195 3.18 14.46 -11.01
CA TYR A 195 4.37 15.31 -10.99
C TYR A 195 4.98 15.54 -12.37
N GLN A 196 5.18 14.47 -13.14
CA GLN A 196 6.00 14.49 -14.34
C GLN A 196 5.36 15.23 -15.52
N ARG A 197 6.16 15.39 -16.58
CA ARG A 197 5.67 15.80 -17.89
C ARG A 197 5.30 14.58 -18.74
N LEU A 198 4.32 14.76 -19.60
CA LEU A 198 3.96 13.83 -20.67
C LEU A 198 3.99 14.59 -22.00
N ASP A 199 4.82 14.13 -22.93
CA ASP A 199 5.05 14.80 -24.22
C ASP A 199 5.38 16.30 -24.05
N ASP A 200 6.38 16.60 -23.20
CA ASP A 200 6.87 17.94 -22.83
C ASP A 200 5.93 18.79 -21.97
N ASP A 201 4.68 18.37 -21.75
CA ASP A 201 3.69 19.14 -21.04
C ASP A 201 3.52 18.62 -19.60
N PRO A 202 3.66 19.47 -18.55
CA PRO A 202 3.40 19.05 -17.18
C PRO A 202 1.99 18.51 -17.02
N CYS A 203 1.82 17.37 -16.37
CA CYS A 203 0.49 16.76 -16.20
C CYS A 203 -0.52 17.73 -15.56
N CYS A 204 -0.10 18.51 -14.55
CA CYS A 204 -0.95 19.51 -13.90
C CYS A 204 -1.17 20.80 -14.71
N GLY A 205 -0.51 20.94 -15.85
CA GLY A 205 -0.65 22.08 -16.76
C GLY A 205 -1.07 21.67 -18.17
N SER A 206 -1.47 20.41 -18.35
CA SER A 206 -1.79 19.86 -19.67
C SER A 206 -3.25 20.04 -20.03
N ASN A 207 -3.50 20.91 -21.02
CA ASN A 207 -4.85 21.08 -21.57
C ASN A 207 -5.39 19.79 -22.20
N ARG A 208 -4.50 18.97 -22.82
CA ARG A 208 -4.87 17.67 -23.39
C ARG A 208 -5.41 16.74 -22.31
N LEU A 209 -4.68 16.59 -21.21
CA LEU A 209 -5.08 15.67 -20.13
C LEU A 209 -6.29 16.17 -19.37
N LEU A 210 -6.24 17.41 -18.88
CA LEU A 210 -7.21 17.91 -17.91
C LEU A 210 -8.48 18.47 -18.55
N GLN A 211 -8.37 19.14 -19.72
CA GLN A 211 -9.55 19.68 -20.38
C GLN A 211 -10.11 18.70 -21.41
N GLN A 212 -9.32 18.34 -22.44
CA GLN A 212 -9.85 17.54 -23.57
C GLN A 212 -10.26 16.13 -23.15
N ILE A 213 -9.39 15.39 -22.47
CA ILE A 213 -9.68 13.99 -22.09
C ILE A 213 -10.58 13.95 -20.84
N LEU A 214 -10.12 14.55 -19.73
CA LEU A 214 -10.79 14.39 -18.44
C LEU A 214 -12.16 15.07 -18.42
N ARG A 215 -12.26 16.36 -18.85
CA ARG A 215 -13.50 17.12 -18.74
C ARG A 215 -14.38 16.98 -19.98
N ASP A 216 -13.84 17.17 -21.18
CA ASP A 216 -14.68 17.22 -22.40
C ASP A 216 -15.07 15.81 -22.86
N GLU A 217 -14.15 14.84 -22.88
CA GLU A 217 -14.45 13.47 -23.35
C GLU A 217 -15.12 12.63 -22.25
N TRP A 218 -14.58 12.66 -20.99
CA TRP A 218 -15.12 11.81 -19.91
C TRP A 218 -16.16 12.48 -19.06
N GLY A 219 -16.37 13.80 -19.20
CA GLY A 219 -17.41 14.56 -18.53
C GLY A 219 -17.13 14.83 -17.03
N PHE A 220 -15.87 14.85 -16.61
CA PHE A 220 -15.50 15.14 -15.22
C PHE A 220 -15.86 16.57 -14.81
N LYS A 221 -16.58 16.72 -13.71
CA LYS A 221 -17.16 18.01 -13.27
C LYS A 221 -16.51 18.56 -12.00
N TYR A 222 -15.80 17.73 -11.26
CA TYR A 222 -15.33 18.03 -9.92
C TYR A 222 -13.88 18.53 -9.88
N LEU A 223 -13.19 18.37 -8.74
CA LEU A 223 -11.90 18.98 -8.52
C LEU A 223 -10.73 18.20 -9.14
N VAL A 224 -9.82 18.95 -9.73
CA VAL A 224 -8.46 18.50 -10.03
C VAL A 224 -7.53 19.11 -8.98
N VAL A 225 -6.86 18.26 -8.21
CA VAL A 225 -5.83 18.66 -7.26
C VAL A 225 -4.44 18.39 -7.82
N SER A 226 -3.47 19.24 -7.52
CA SER A 226 -2.09 18.94 -7.88
C SER A 226 -1.48 17.99 -6.87
N ASP A 227 -0.57 17.14 -7.30
CA ASP A 227 0.36 16.52 -6.38
C ASP A 227 1.24 17.57 -5.70
N CYS A 228 1.82 17.24 -4.54
CA CYS A 228 2.43 18.23 -3.66
C CYS A 228 3.72 18.82 -4.26
N GLY A 229 3.68 20.10 -4.64
CA GLY A 229 4.78 20.79 -5.32
C GLY A 229 4.79 20.64 -6.84
N ALA A 230 3.88 19.87 -7.43
CA ALA A 230 3.88 19.60 -8.86
C ALA A 230 3.76 20.87 -9.73
N ILE A 231 3.07 21.93 -9.27
CA ILE A 231 3.01 23.20 -9.99
C ILE A 231 4.32 24.00 -9.86
N SER A 232 5.01 23.88 -8.71
CA SER A 232 6.34 24.46 -8.52
C SER A 232 7.37 23.84 -9.47
N ASP A 233 7.24 22.55 -9.76
CA ASP A 233 8.08 21.85 -10.72
C ASP A 233 8.09 22.48 -12.11
N PHE A 234 7.02 23.16 -12.53
CA PHE A 234 6.97 23.82 -13.85
C PHE A 234 8.11 24.81 -14.05
N TYR A 235 8.53 25.55 -13.01
CA TYR A 235 9.63 26.50 -13.09
C TYR A 235 10.90 26.04 -12.38
N GLU A 236 10.81 25.15 -11.40
CA GLU A 236 11.97 24.66 -10.64
C GLU A 236 12.73 23.56 -11.37
N SER A 237 12.04 22.51 -11.82
CA SER A 237 12.65 21.30 -12.42
C SER A 237 12.32 21.13 -13.90
N HIS A 238 11.08 21.32 -14.34
CA HIS A 238 10.67 21.12 -15.72
C HIS A 238 11.15 22.22 -16.67
N LYS A 239 11.33 23.46 -16.17
CA LYS A 239 11.64 24.65 -16.98
C LYS A 239 10.59 24.94 -18.08
N SER A 240 9.37 24.46 -17.91
CA SER A 240 8.22 24.69 -18.79
C SER A 240 7.51 26.01 -18.52
N SER A 241 7.81 26.65 -17.40
CA SER A 241 7.39 28.00 -17.02
C SER A 241 8.58 28.82 -16.50
N SER A 242 8.52 30.13 -16.64
CA SER A 242 9.62 31.01 -16.26
C SER A 242 9.56 31.52 -14.81
N SER A 243 8.41 31.33 -14.15
CA SER A 243 8.15 31.88 -12.81
C SER A 243 6.90 31.26 -12.18
N PRO A 244 6.70 31.42 -10.86
CA PRO A 244 5.44 31.05 -10.20
C PRO A 244 4.20 31.70 -10.84
N ILE A 245 4.33 32.92 -11.37
CA ILE A 245 3.21 33.64 -12.00
C ILE A 245 2.77 32.92 -13.27
N THR A 246 3.72 32.57 -14.16
CA THR A 246 3.40 31.85 -15.41
C THR A 246 2.98 30.41 -15.15
N ALA A 247 3.54 29.76 -14.12
CA ALA A 247 3.16 28.41 -13.70
C ALA A 247 1.72 28.37 -13.18
N SER A 248 1.36 29.31 -12.29
CA SER A 248 -0.02 29.42 -11.77
C SER A 248 -1.03 29.68 -12.87
N ALA A 249 -0.72 30.59 -13.83
CA ALA A 249 -1.59 30.85 -14.96
C ALA A 249 -1.78 29.60 -15.83
N LYS A 250 -0.68 28.88 -16.17
CA LYS A 250 -0.73 27.66 -16.98
C LYS A 250 -1.57 26.58 -16.32
N ALA A 251 -1.37 26.31 -15.03
CA ALA A 251 -2.10 25.29 -14.29
C ALA A 251 -3.60 25.63 -14.15
N THR A 252 -3.93 26.90 -13.84
CA THR A 252 -5.32 27.37 -13.77
C THR A 252 -6.02 27.20 -15.11
N LEU A 253 -5.44 27.68 -16.21
CA LEU A 253 -6.03 27.56 -17.55
C LEU A 253 -6.19 26.11 -18.00
N ALA A 254 -5.30 25.21 -17.60
CA ALA A 254 -5.43 23.79 -17.89
C ALA A 254 -6.53 23.08 -17.07
N GLY A 255 -6.96 23.65 -15.94
CA GLY A 255 -8.06 23.14 -15.16
C GLY A 255 -7.69 22.54 -13.80
N THR A 256 -6.49 22.77 -13.26
CA THR A 256 -6.11 22.40 -11.88
C THR A 256 -6.76 23.38 -10.89
N ASP A 257 -7.57 22.83 -9.97
CA ASP A 257 -8.40 23.62 -9.06
C ASP A 257 -7.69 23.91 -7.72
N VAL A 258 -6.91 22.96 -7.20
CA VAL A 258 -6.23 23.05 -5.91
C VAL A 258 -4.75 22.78 -6.08
N GLU A 259 -3.92 23.66 -5.51
CA GLU A 259 -2.48 23.41 -5.38
C GLU A 259 -2.16 22.87 -3.99
N CYS A 260 -1.45 21.72 -3.95
CA CYS A 260 -0.77 21.23 -2.78
C CYS A 260 0.70 21.62 -2.77
N GLY A 261 1.20 21.98 -1.60
CA GLY A 261 2.63 22.16 -1.35
C GLY A 261 2.99 23.39 -0.53
N TYR A 262 4.33 23.57 -0.40
CA TYR A 262 4.87 24.73 0.32
C TYR A 262 5.38 25.78 -0.63
N GLY A 263 5.28 26.82 -0.76
CA GLY A 263 5.77 27.82 -1.73
C GLY A 263 4.67 28.35 -2.62
N TYR A 264 3.70 27.55 -2.89
CA TYR A 264 2.45 27.84 -3.58
C TYR A 264 2.55 28.85 -4.74
N ALA A 265 2.74 28.34 -5.94
CA ALA A 265 2.66 29.15 -7.16
C ALA A 265 1.30 29.87 -7.25
N TYR A 266 0.22 29.29 -6.76
CA TYR A 266 -1.13 29.86 -6.75
C TYR A 266 -1.27 31.13 -5.89
N ARG A 267 -0.34 31.41 -4.99
CA ARG A 267 -0.25 32.74 -4.35
C ARG A 267 0.02 33.86 -5.36
N SER A 268 0.53 33.52 -6.54
CA SER A 268 0.79 34.45 -7.64
C SER A 268 -0.40 34.66 -8.57
N ILE A 269 -1.53 33.96 -8.37
CA ILE A 269 -2.76 34.15 -9.20
C ILE A 269 -3.20 35.61 -9.28
N PRO A 270 -3.25 36.39 -8.17
CA PRO A 270 -3.62 37.81 -8.27
C PRO A 270 -2.70 38.62 -9.18
N GLU A 271 -1.41 38.27 -9.20
CA GLU A 271 -0.45 38.91 -10.10
C GLU A 271 -0.65 38.44 -11.56
N ALA A 272 -0.96 37.17 -11.77
CA ALA A 272 -1.27 36.65 -13.10
C ALA A 272 -2.51 37.34 -13.70
N VAL A 273 -3.55 37.59 -12.89
CA VAL A 273 -4.74 38.36 -13.30
C VAL A 273 -4.36 39.80 -13.64
N ARG A 274 -3.58 40.49 -12.78
CA ARG A 274 -3.14 41.87 -13.04
C ARG A 274 -2.31 42.00 -14.32
N ARG A 275 -1.56 40.97 -14.69
CA ARG A 275 -0.80 40.92 -15.94
C ARG A 275 -1.61 40.48 -17.16
N GLY A 276 -2.89 40.13 -16.97
CA GLY A 276 -3.76 39.66 -18.05
C GLY A 276 -3.38 38.28 -18.60
N LEU A 277 -2.68 37.45 -17.81
CA LEU A 277 -2.36 36.07 -18.17
C LEU A 277 -3.55 35.15 -18.01
N ILE A 278 -4.43 35.46 -17.04
CA ILE A 278 -5.71 34.80 -16.77
C ILE A 278 -6.73 35.89 -16.39
N THR A 279 -8.02 35.53 -16.44
CA THR A 279 -9.09 36.44 -16.03
C THR A 279 -9.66 36.06 -14.66
N GLU A 280 -10.33 37.00 -13.97
CA GLU A 280 -11.09 36.69 -12.75
C GLU A 280 -12.15 35.62 -13.01
N ALA A 281 -12.82 35.66 -14.16
CA ALA A 281 -13.84 34.66 -14.54
C ALA A 281 -13.25 33.24 -14.67
N GLU A 282 -11.98 33.10 -15.07
CA GLU A 282 -11.34 31.77 -14.99
C GLU A 282 -11.13 31.33 -13.55
N VAL A 283 -10.67 32.22 -12.66
CA VAL A 283 -10.48 31.89 -11.22
C VAL A 283 -11.82 31.55 -10.57
N ASP A 284 -12.90 32.27 -10.90
CA ASP A 284 -14.23 32.01 -10.36
C ASP A 284 -14.73 30.59 -10.63
N LYS A 285 -14.45 30.02 -11.81
CA LYS A 285 -14.83 28.66 -12.15
C LYS A 285 -14.24 27.63 -11.16
N HIS A 286 -12.99 27.82 -10.76
CA HIS A 286 -12.32 26.96 -9.80
C HIS A 286 -12.88 27.14 -8.38
N VAL A 287 -13.09 28.38 -7.97
CA VAL A 287 -13.66 28.68 -6.65
C VAL A 287 -15.07 28.13 -6.51
N ILE A 288 -15.89 28.19 -7.57
CA ILE A 288 -17.24 27.61 -7.59
C ILE A 288 -17.16 26.10 -7.32
N ARG A 289 -16.30 25.35 -8.04
CA ARG A 289 -16.15 23.89 -7.82
C ARG A 289 -15.72 23.56 -6.40
N LEU A 290 -14.80 24.35 -5.83
CA LEU A 290 -14.35 24.17 -4.44
C LEU A 290 -15.51 24.35 -3.45
N LEU A 291 -16.34 25.38 -3.64
CA LEU A 291 -17.49 25.64 -2.76
C LEU A 291 -18.59 24.58 -2.95
N GLU A 292 -18.87 24.19 -4.21
CA GLU A 292 -19.80 23.08 -4.51
C GLU A 292 -19.37 21.78 -3.80
N GLY A 293 -18.06 21.49 -3.78
CA GLY A 293 -17.51 20.34 -3.06
C GLY A 293 -17.77 20.40 -1.56
N ARG A 294 -17.62 21.53 -0.95
CA ARG A 294 -17.91 21.73 0.48
C ARG A 294 -19.41 21.57 0.79
N PHE A 295 -20.29 22.00 -0.12
CA PHE A 295 -21.73 21.74 -0.02
C PHE A 295 -22.05 20.25 -0.19
N ASP A 296 -21.44 19.57 -1.15
CA ASP A 296 -21.62 18.13 -1.38
C ASP A 296 -21.18 17.27 -0.16
N LEU A 297 -20.17 17.73 0.59
CA LEU A 297 -19.73 17.13 1.85
C LEU A 297 -20.64 17.47 3.04
N GLY A 298 -21.57 18.42 2.89
CA GLY A 298 -22.43 18.95 3.96
C GLY A 298 -21.71 19.84 4.97
N GLU A 299 -20.47 20.28 4.65
CA GLU A 299 -19.67 21.10 5.57
C GLU A 299 -20.20 22.52 5.72
N MET A 300 -20.96 23.00 4.72
CA MET A 300 -21.57 24.34 4.67
C MET A 300 -23.00 24.38 5.21
N ASP A 301 -23.62 23.23 5.52
CA ASP A 301 -24.99 23.13 6.00
C ASP A 301 -25.02 22.93 7.53
N ASP A 302 -26.24 23.07 8.12
CA ASP A 302 -26.45 22.72 9.52
C ASP A 302 -26.11 21.23 9.77
N PRO A 303 -25.24 20.90 10.72
CA PRO A 303 -24.86 19.52 11.01
C PRO A 303 -26.03 18.58 11.28
N SER A 304 -27.16 19.08 11.79
CA SER A 304 -28.36 18.27 12.04
C SER A 304 -28.99 17.70 10.77
N LEU A 305 -28.76 18.36 9.61
CA LEU A 305 -29.23 17.95 8.30
C LEU A 305 -28.28 16.94 7.62
N VAL A 306 -27.05 16.85 8.10
CA VAL A 306 -26.00 15.97 7.52
C VAL A 306 -26.03 14.64 8.25
N GLU A 307 -26.41 13.59 7.57
CA GLU A 307 -26.49 12.24 8.14
C GLU A 307 -25.19 11.74 8.75
N TRP A 308 -24.07 12.08 8.14
CA TRP A 308 -22.72 11.67 8.56
C TRP A 308 -22.22 12.40 9.81
N SER A 309 -22.78 13.55 10.17
CA SER A 309 -22.42 14.28 11.39
C SER A 309 -22.85 13.56 12.67
N LYS A 310 -23.71 12.54 12.54
CA LYS A 310 -24.21 11.72 13.66
C LYS A 310 -23.31 10.54 14.02
N ILE A 311 -22.26 10.28 13.22
CA ILE A 311 -21.30 9.20 13.48
C ILE A 311 -20.49 9.57 14.74
N PRO A 312 -20.60 8.76 15.84
CA PRO A 312 -19.92 9.07 17.09
C PRO A 312 -18.46 8.62 17.07
N TYR A 313 -17.63 9.19 17.94
CA TYR A 313 -16.22 8.78 18.10
C TYR A 313 -16.06 7.31 18.46
N SER A 314 -17.05 6.69 19.12
CA SER A 314 -17.05 5.26 19.44
C SER A 314 -17.13 4.33 18.21
N ALA A 315 -17.34 4.88 17.01
CA ALA A 315 -17.24 4.13 15.75
C ALA A 315 -15.77 3.83 15.33
N MET A 316 -14.79 4.46 16.02
CA MET A 316 -13.36 4.22 15.78
C MET A 316 -12.94 2.84 16.25
N SER A 317 -12.14 2.13 15.44
CA SER A 317 -11.42 0.89 15.79
C SER A 317 -12.27 -0.14 16.53
N THR A 318 -13.42 -0.48 15.98
CA THR A 318 -14.39 -1.41 16.59
C THR A 318 -13.94 -2.87 16.45
N LYS A 319 -14.55 -3.77 17.22
CA LYS A 319 -14.33 -5.23 17.07
C LYS A 319 -14.76 -5.72 15.67
N GLU A 320 -15.81 -5.13 15.10
CA GLU A 320 -16.26 -5.50 13.75
C GLU A 320 -15.27 -5.01 12.68
N SER A 321 -14.73 -3.81 12.83
CA SER A 321 -13.69 -3.33 11.90
C SER A 321 -12.42 -4.18 11.96
N ALA A 322 -11.98 -4.60 13.15
CA ALA A 322 -10.86 -5.53 13.31
C ALA A 322 -11.15 -6.90 12.65
N LYS A 323 -12.40 -7.39 12.75
CA LYS A 323 -12.80 -8.62 12.06
C LYS A 323 -12.76 -8.48 10.54
N ILE A 324 -13.23 -7.38 9.99
CA ILE A 324 -13.14 -7.12 8.53
C ILE A 324 -11.68 -7.01 8.09
N SER A 325 -10.80 -6.38 8.89
CA SER A 325 -9.35 -6.36 8.64
C SER A 325 -8.76 -7.77 8.61
N LEU A 326 -9.14 -8.63 9.56
CA LEU A 326 -8.73 -10.04 9.59
C LEU A 326 -9.24 -10.81 8.36
N ASP A 327 -10.49 -10.64 7.99
CA ASP A 327 -11.09 -11.36 6.86
C ASP A 327 -10.44 -10.92 5.54
N MET A 328 -10.11 -9.63 5.39
CA MET A 328 -9.34 -9.12 4.24
C MET A 328 -7.92 -9.70 4.23
N ALA A 329 -7.21 -9.69 5.36
CA ALA A 329 -5.87 -10.26 5.47
C ALA A 329 -5.83 -11.75 5.10
N ARG A 330 -6.81 -12.55 5.58
CA ARG A 330 -6.93 -13.98 5.24
C ARG A 330 -7.10 -14.21 3.74
N GLN A 331 -7.88 -13.37 3.07
CA GLN A 331 -8.14 -13.50 1.64
C GLN A 331 -7.02 -12.94 0.76
N SER A 332 -6.13 -12.12 1.34
CA SER A 332 -5.00 -11.52 0.64
C SER A 332 -3.76 -12.43 0.58
N ILE A 333 -3.62 -13.39 1.50
CA ILE A 333 -2.45 -14.27 1.57
C ILE A 333 -2.45 -15.25 0.41
N VAL A 334 -1.31 -15.33 -0.31
CA VAL A 334 -1.13 -16.18 -1.48
C VAL A 334 -0.14 -17.32 -1.17
N LEU A 335 -0.59 -18.55 -1.34
CA LEU A 335 0.28 -19.72 -1.23
C LEU A 335 0.97 -19.95 -2.59
N LEU A 336 2.29 -19.71 -2.64
CA LEU A 336 3.08 -19.81 -3.88
C LEU A 336 3.67 -21.20 -4.10
N LYS A 337 4.08 -21.86 -3.03
CA LYS A 337 4.65 -23.22 -3.08
C LYS A 337 4.23 -24.01 -1.84
N ASN A 338 3.91 -25.30 -2.02
CA ASN A 338 3.61 -26.24 -0.95
C ASN A 338 3.99 -27.68 -1.35
N SER A 339 5.25 -27.90 -1.62
CA SER A 339 5.78 -29.21 -2.04
C SER A 339 7.23 -29.36 -1.59
N LEU A 340 7.57 -30.55 -1.13
CA LEU A 340 8.98 -30.87 -0.88
C LEU A 340 9.78 -30.79 -2.18
N PRO A 341 11.05 -30.38 -2.16
CA PRO A 341 11.91 -30.47 -3.32
C PRO A 341 11.94 -31.89 -3.85
N LEU A 342 11.85 -32.07 -5.16
CA LEU A 342 11.97 -33.39 -5.80
C LEU A 342 13.34 -33.98 -5.44
N ALA A 343 13.37 -35.02 -4.62
CA ALA A 343 14.56 -35.84 -4.47
C ALA A 343 14.92 -36.41 -5.86
N PRO A 344 16.23 -36.46 -6.24
CA PRO A 344 16.59 -37.08 -7.50
C PRO A 344 16.10 -38.54 -7.48
N SER A 345 15.26 -38.85 -8.46
CA SER A 345 14.59 -40.15 -8.55
C SER A 345 15.58 -41.26 -8.72
N LYS A 346 15.91 -41.93 -7.62
CA LYS A 346 16.47 -43.30 -7.69
C LYS A 346 15.34 -44.29 -7.42
N GLY A 347 14.86 -44.91 -8.48
CA GLY A 347 14.17 -46.19 -8.40
C GLY A 347 12.65 -46.13 -8.23
N LYS A 348 12.00 -46.95 -9.00
CA LYS A 348 10.59 -47.33 -8.99
C LYS A 348 10.11 -47.75 -7.58
N GLY A 349 8.96 -47.29 -7.15
CA GLY A 349 8.19 -47.96 -6.13
C GLY A 349 7.50 -47.04 -5.14
N ASN A 350 6.18 -47.15 -5.10
CA ASN A 350 5.18 -46.66 -4.15
C ASN A 350 4.89 -45.12 -4.18
N SER A 351 3.71 -44.84 -4.60
CA SER A 351 3.05 -43.56 -4.39
C SER A 351 2.69 -43.37 -2.89
N GLU A 352 3.69 -43.16 -2.03
CA GLU A 352 3.43 -42.49 -0.77
C GLU A 352 2.94 -41.09 -1.08
N ALA A 353 1.77 -40.71 -0.57
CA ALA A 353 1.24 -39.36 -0.69
C ALA A 353 2.30 -38.39 -0.16
N VAL A 354 2.88 -37.60 -1.04
CA VAL A 354 3.91 -36.60 -0.69
C VAL A 354 3.33 -35.70 0.41
N LYS A 355 3.83 -35.87 1.64
CA LYS A 355 3.36 -35.09 2.80
C LYS A 355 3.69 -33.62 2.53
N ARG A 356 2.66 -32.80 2.26
CA ARG A 356 2.82 -31.37 2.02
C ARG A 356 3.35 -30.67 3.28
N PRO A 357 4.23 -29.68 3.19
CA PRO A 357 4.71 -28.90 4.34
C PRO A 357 3.61 -28.19 5.12
N LEU A 358 2.60 -27.70 4.43
CA LEU A 358 1.45 -26.99 4.96
C LEU A 358 0.13 -27.73 4.62
N PRO A 359 -0.91 -27.65 5.48
CA PRO A 359 -0.93 -26.95 6.75
C PRO A 359 -0.13 -27.66 7.85
N LEU A 360 0.32 -26.89 8.86
CA LEU A 360 1.00 -27.41 10.04
C LEU A 360 0.03 -28.17 10.96
N GLU A 361 0.54 -29.19 11.63
CA GLU A 361 -0.25 -29.91 12.64
C GLU A 361 -0.32 -29.13 13.95
N ARG A 362 -1.50 -29.08 14.58
CA ARG A 362 -1.68 -28.43 15.88
C ARG A 362 -1.13 -29.27 17.01
N GLY A 363 -0.41 -28.64 17.92
CA GLY A 363 -0.25 -29.12 19.28
C GLY A 363 0.90 -30.08 19.61
N GLY A 364 1.74 -30.54 18.67
CA GLY A 364 2.75 -31.56 18.96
C GLY A 364 4.20 -31.11 18.72
N GLU A 365 4.49 -30.36 17.70
CA GLU A 365 5.86 -30.09 17.25
C GLU A 365 6.42 -28.79 17.85
N ARG A 366 7.73 -28.79 18.13
CA ARG A 366 8.46 -27.56 18.40
C ARG A 366 8.72 -26.87 17.08
N LEU A 367 8.37 -25.60 17.00
CA LEU A 367 8.59 -24.76 15.82
C LEU A 367 9.65 -23.71 16.12
N ALA A 368 10.45 -23.38 15.12
CA ALA A 368 11.26 -22.15 15.13
C ALA A 368 10.63 -21.10 14.23
N VAL A 369 10.53 -19.88 14.72
CA VAL A 369 10.21 -18.70 13.95
C VAL A 369 11.48 -17.85 13.90
N ILE A 370 11.98 -17.58 12.71
CA ILE A 370 13.22 -16.86 12.48
C ILE A 370 12.97 -15.79 11.40
N GLY A 371 13.70 -14.71 11.46
CA GLY A 371 13.73 -13.70 10.41
C GLY A 371 13.36 -12.30 10.89
N PRO A 372 13.75 -11.28 10.10
CA PRO A 372 13.66 -9.88 10.49
C PRO A 372 12.21 -9.36 10.58
N ASN A 373 11.28 -9.98 9.85
CA ASN A 373 9.88 -9.58 9.80
C ASN A 373 8.96 -10.37 10.75
N ALA A 374 9.51 -11.30 11.54
CA ALA A 374 8.70 -12.13 12.43
C ALA A 374 7.97 -11.31 13.52
N ASP A 375 8.68 -10.36 14.14
CA ASP A 375 8.16 -9.47 15.19
C ASP A 375 8.34 -7.99 14.80
N ASN A 376 8.08 -7.66 13.55
CA ASN A 376 8.22 -6.32 12.98
C ASN A 376 6.83 -5.68 12.80
N GLU A 377 6.42 -4.89 13.76
CA GLU A 377 5.10 -4.26 13.78
C GLU A 377 4.92 -3.21 12.68
N PRO A 378 5.87 -2.28 12.41
CA PRO A 378 5.75 -1.34 11.29
C PRO A 378 5.64 -2.02 9.91
N MET A 379 6.28 -3.18 9.72
CA MET A 379 6.15 -3.95 8.47
C MET A 379 4.72 -4.39 8.22
N MET A 380 3.96 -4.67 9.29
CA MET A 380 2.57 -5.11 9.14
C MET A 380 1.68 -4.05 8.51
N TRP A 381 2.01 -2.77 8.69
CA TRP A 381 1.12 -1.67 8.29
C TRP A 381 1.37 -1.14 6.87
N GLY A 382 2.58 -1.27 6.32
CA GLY A 382 2.90 -0.65 5.03
C GLY A 382 3.13 0.86 5.13
N ASN A 383 2.93 1.60 4.02
CA ASN A 383 3.00 3.06 4.01
C ASN A 383 1.61 3.70 4.09
N TYR A 384 1.52 5.02 4.28
CA TYR A 384 0.26 5.78 4.39
C TYR A 384 -0.75 5.18 5.37
N ASN A 385 -0.27 4.66 6.49
CA ASN A 385 -1.10 4.04 7.51
C ASN A 385 -1.54 5.02 8.62
N GLY A 386 -2.53 4.60 9.37
CA GLY A 386 -2.80 5.10 10.71
C GLY A 386 -2.17 4.20 11.77
N THR A 387 -2.48 4.46 13.05
CA THR A 387 -1.99 3.65 14.17
C THR A 387 -3.14 2.88 14.79
N PRO A 388 -3.15 1.56 14.72
CA PRO A 388 -4.21 0.75 15.32
C PRO A 388 -4.04 0.65 16.84
N ASN A 389 -5.12 0.32 17.53
CA ASN A 389 -5.07 0.05 18.98
C ASN A 389 -4.23 -1.19 19.32
N LYS A 390 -4.16 -2.13 18.41
CA LYS A 390 -3.44 -3.38 18.57
C LYS A 390 -3.00 -3.90 17.21
N THR A 391 -1.77 -4.39 17.16
CA THR A 391 -1.23 -5.15 16.04
C THR A 391 -0.89 -6.56 16.49
N VAL A 392 -1.22 -7.55 15.69
CA VAL A 392 -0.79 -8.95 15.88
C VAL A 392 0.34 -9.22 14.89
N THR A 393 1.58 -9.31 15.39
CA THR A 393 2.73 -9.67 14.55
C THR A 393 2.64 -11.14 14.10
N ILE A 394 3.40 -11.51 13.07
CA ILE A 394 3.40 -12.90 12.57
C ILE A 394 3.86 -13.86 13.69
N LEU A 395 4.84 -13.46 14.48
CA LEU A 395 5.30 -14.21 15.65
C LEU A 395 4.18 -14.39 16.68
N ASP A 396 3.42 -13.34 16.99
CA ASP A 396 2.31 -13.41 17.95
C ASP A 396 1.21 -14.34 17.47
N GLY A 397 0.84 -14.26 16.20
CA GLY A 397 -0.14 -15.14 15.57
C GLY A 397 0.27 -16.62 15.65
N ILE A 398 1.55 -16.92 15.37
CA ILE A 398 2.08 -18.29 15.47
C ILE A 398 2.11 -18.76 16.93
N LYS A 399 2.57 -17.92 17.87
CA LYS A 399 2.59 -18.24 19.32
C LYS A 399 1.20 -18.52 19.88
N ALA A 400 0.17 -17.86 19.35
CA ALA A 400 -1.21 -18.10 19.76
C ALA A 400 -1.71 -19.52 19.39
N LYS A 401 -1.11 -20.18 18.40
CA LYS A 401 -1.53 -21.50 17.90
C LYS A 401 -0.57 -22.62 18.24
N ALA A 402 0.73 -22.34 18.43
CA ALA A 402 1.75 -23.32 18.73
C ALA A 402 2.20 -23.25 20.19
N LYS A 403 2.26 -24.40 20.87
CA LYS A 403 2.60 -24.48 22.31
C LYS A 403 4.08 -24.19 22.62
N LYS A 404 5.00 -24.47 21.70
CA LYS A 404 6.45 -24.34 21.89
C LYS A 404 7.06 -23.68 20.66
N VAL A 405 7.32 -22.38 20.73
CA VAL A 405 7.95 -21.60 19.67
C VAL A 405 9.30 -21.10 20.15
N PHE A 406 10.35 -21.51 19.45
CA PHE A 406 11.66 -20.85 19.52
C PHE A 406 11.61 -19.61 18.62
N TYR A 407 12.14 -18.50 19.08
CA TYR A 407 12.25 -17.28 18.28
C TYR A 407 13.69 -16.75 18.32
N ALA A 408 14.16 -16.37 17.15
CA ALA A 408 15.36 -15.54 16.98
C ALA A 408 15.17 -14.65 15.73
N GLN A 409 15.62 -13.39 15.77
CA GLN A 409 15.67 -12.59 14.57
C GLN A 409 16.62 -13.20 13.55
N GLY A 410 17.82 -13.60 13.97
CA GLY A 410 18.79 -14.39 13.22
C GLY A 410 19.50 -13.65 12.10
N CYS A 411 18.86 -12.70 11.42
CA CYS A 411 19.47 -11.78 10.46
C CYS A 411 18.71 -10.45 10.44
N ASP A 412 19.27 -9.47 9.77
CA ASP A 412 18.61 -8.21 9.43
C ASP A 412 17.90 -8.30 8.08
N LEU A 413 17.18 -7.23 7.67
CA LEU A 413 16.57 -7.15 6.34
C LEU A 413 17.63 -7.15 5.24
N THR A 414 18.67 -6.31 5.38
CA THR A 414 19.69 -6.06 4.34
C THR A 414 21.11 -6.01 4.88
N TYR A 415 21.29 -5.62 6.15
CA TYR A 415 22.62 -5.43 6.75
C TYR A 415 23.22 -6.74 7.25
N ASP A 416 24.54 -6.75 7.36
CA ASP A 416 25.34 -7.87 7.87
C ASP A 416 25.43 -7.95 9.41
N LYS A 417 24.64 -7.10 10.07
CA LYS A 417 24.53 -7.03 11.55
C LYS A 417 23.07 -7.02 11.97
N VAL A 418 22.80 -7.57 13.14
CA VAL A 418 21.51 -7.53 13.83
C VAL A 418 21.54 -6.46 14.90
N MET A 419 20.50 -5.64 14.94
CA MET A 419 20.26 -4.68 16.02
C MET A 419 19.42 -5.36 17.12
N GLU A 420 20.08 -5.94 18.11
CA GLU A 420 19.39 -6.52 19.27
C GLU A 420 18.83 -5.41 20.17
N CYS A 421 17.52 -5.18 20.13
CA CYS A 421 16.85 -4.17 20.92
C CYS A 421 16.78 -4.56 22.40
N HIS A 422 17.16 -3.65 23.31
CA HIS A 422 17.16 -3.86 24.76
C HIS A 422 16.10 -3.04 25.51
N LEU A 423 15.19 -2.34 24.83
CA LEU A 423 14.15 -1.54 25.47
C LEU A 423 13.27 -2.37 26.43
N ALA A 424 12.84 -3.57 26.04
CA ALA A 424 12.01 -4.44 26.88
C ALA A 424 12.76 -5.11 28.04
N THR A 425 14.08 -5.30 27.91
CA THR A 425 14.86 -6.23 28.77
C THR A 425 15.80 -5.56 29.75
N GLU A 426 16.32 -4.36 29.41
CA GLU A 426 17.37 -3.66 30.15
C GLU A 426 17.06 -2.17 30.35
N CYS A 427 15.90 -1.68 29.82
CA CYS A 427 15.47 -0.30 29.96
C CYS A 427 14.27 -0.17 30.92
N THR A 428 14.32 0.87 31.76
CA THR A 428 13.28 1.17 32.74
C THR A 428 12.95 2.67 32.69
N ALA A 429 11.69 3.01 32.50
CA ALA A 429 11.18 4.37 32.54
C ALA A 429 11.31 4.99 33.95
N PRO A 430 11.29 6.34 34.10
CA PRO A 430 11.42 7.01 35.40
C PRO A 430 10.37 6.59 36.43
N ASP A 431 9.20 6.14 36.00
CA ASP A 431 8.11 5.66 36.86
C ASP A 431 8.15 4.14 37.14
N GLY A 432 9.24 3.47 36.79
CA GLY A 432 9.48 2.05 37.06
C GLY A 432 8.89 1.08 36.01
N LYS A 433 8.17 1.56 35.00
CA LYS A 433 7.70 0.72 33.92
C LYS A 433 8.85 0.34 32.96
N LYS A 434 8.72 -0.80 32.32
CA LYS A 434 9.71 -1.29 31.34
C LYS A 434 9.68 -0.42 30.07
N GLY A 435 10.85 -0.18 29.52
CA GLY A 435 11.02 0.45 28.21
C GLY A 435 11.31 1.94 28.27
N LEU A 436 10.98 2.61 27.18
CA LEU A 436 11.11 4.03 26.94
C LEU A 436 9.77 4.71 27.20
N LYS A 437 9.75 5.77 28.02
CA LYS A 437 8.57 6.59 28.27
C LYS A 437 8.58 7.80 27.33
N GLY A 438 7.54 7.99 26.55
CA GLY A 438 7.27 9.20 25.78
C GLY A 438 6.20 10.04 26.46
N THR A 439 6.47 11.30 26.70
CA THR A 439 5.54 12.29 27.26
C THR A 439 5.33 13.38 26.21
N PHE A 440 4.07 13.75 25.92
CA PHE A 440 3.72 14.63 24.81
C PHE A 440 2.97 15.87 25.29
N TRP A 441 3.21 17.01 24.62
CA TRP A 441 2.53 18.30 24.86
C TRP A 441 2.04 18.89 23.55
N THR A 442 0.89 19.57 23.57
CA THR A 442 0.30 20.29 22.45
C THR A 442 0.90 21.69 22.25
N ASN A 443 2.17 21.86 22.62
CA ASN A 443 2.98 23.06 22.41
C ASN A 443 4.44 22.68 22.23
N THR A 444 5.25 23.56 21.66
CA THR A 444 6.68 23.33 21.37
C THR A 444 7.62 23.60 22.55
N LYS A 445 7.08 23.95 23.76
CA LYS A 445 7.87 24.34 24.93
C LYS A 445 7.94 23.26 26.00
N MET A 446 7.19 22.16 25.89
CA MET A 446 7.04 21.11 26.94
C MET A 446 6.47 21.69 28.25
N GLU A 447 5.59 22.68 28.16
CA GLU A 447 5.03 23.38 29.31
C GLU A 447 3.57 22.95 29.57
N GLY A 448 3.17 23.06 30.83
CA GLY A 448 1.82 22.74 31.27
C GLY A 448 1.59 21.25 31.50
N LYS A 449 0.32 20.87 31.58
CA LYS A 449 -0.07 19.47 31.75
C LYS A 449 0.23 18.69 30.48
N PRO A 450 0.90 17.54 30.56
CA PRO A 450 1.08 16.67 29.41
C PRO A 450 -0.26 16.28 28.77
N PHE A 451 -0.29 16.21 27.44
CA PHE A 451 -1.42 15.74 26.68
C PHE A 451 -1.63 14.23 26.88
N THR A 452 -0.56 13.44 26.70
CA THR A 452 -0.58 11.99 26.94
C THR A 452 0.82 11.46 27.25
N THR A 453 0.88 10.19 27.65
CA THR A 453 2.11 9.44 27.89
C THR A 453 1.99 8.05 27.29
N GLU A 454 3.03 7.63 26.57
CA GLU A 454 3.13 6.32 25.91
C GLU A 454 4.38 5.57 26.42
N TYR A 455 4.40 4.24 26.27
CA TYR A 455 5.53 3.38 26.68
C TYR A 455 5.93 2.46 25.54
N TYR A 456 7.24 2.41 25.25
CA TYR A 456 7.77 1.65 24.13
C TYR A 456 8.75 0.60 24.63
N THR A 457 8.47 -0.66 24.32
CA THR A 457 9.34 -1.82 24.61
C THR A 457 10.00 -2.39 23.35
N LYS A 458 9.64 -1.85 22.19
CA LYS A 458 10.22 -2.10 20.87
C LYS A 458 10.86 -0.81 20.33
N PRO A 459 11.68 -0.88 19.27
CA PRO A 459 12.22 0.34 18.65
C PRO A 459 11.08 1.30 18.28
N LEU A 460 11.24 2.56 18.71
CA LEU A 460 10.29 3.61 18.36
C LEU A 460 10.53 4.05 16.90
N ALA A 461 9.47 4.15 16.13
CA ALA A 461 9.47 4.78 14.81
C ALA A 461 8.11 5.46 14.59
N VAL A 462 8.08 6.79 14.68
CA VAL A 462 6.86 7.59 14.56
C VAL A 462 7.08 8.77 13.63
N THR A 463 6.04 9.16 12.91
CA THR A 463 6.09 10.29 11.98
C THR A 463 4.70 10.91 11.82
N THR A 464 4.65 12.17 11.39
CA THR A 464 3.38 12.85 11.05
C THR A 464 3.04 12.75 9.57
N ASN A 465 3.86 12.04 8.79
CA ASN A 465 3.70 11.95 7.34
C ASN A 465 3.43 10.51 6.90
N GLY A 466 2.15 10.12 6.93
CA GLY A 466 1.65 8.86 6.36
C GLY A 466 2.04 7.57 7.08
N MET A 467 2.54 7.65 8.32
CA MET A 467 2.98 6.46 9.07
C MET A 467 2.55 6.55 10.55
N HIS A 468 3.14 5.75 11.41
CA HIS A 468 2.80 5.64 12.82
C HIS A 468 2.86 7.00 13.53
N VAL A 469 1.73 7.51 13.99
CA VAL A 469 1.63 8.81 14.66
C VAL A 469 2.36 8.82 16.01
N PHE A 470 2.79 10.00 16.45
CA PHE A 470 3.45 10.17 17.76
C PHE A 470 2.55 9.78 18.93
N ALA A 471 1.29 10.18 18.89
CA ALA A 471 0.25 9.74 19.82
C ALA A 471 -1.14 9.97 19.22
N ALA A 472 -2.11 9.18 19.64
CA ALA A 472 -3.51 9.34 19.21
C ALA A 472 -4.02 10.75 19.57
N ASN A 473 -4.68 11.40 18.61
CA ASN A 473 -5.23 12.75 18.75
C ASN A 473 -4.23 13.89 19.02
N LEU A 474 -2.92 13.61 19.08
CA LEU A 474 -1.93 14.67 19.13
C LEU A 474 -1.98 15.48 17.84
N PRO A 475 -1.89 16.83 17.87
CA PRO A 475 -1.69 17.62 16.66
C PRO A 475 -0.48 17.13 15.86
N ILE A 476 -0.51 17.28 14.52
CA ILE A 476 0.64 16.91 13.69
C ILE A 476 1.70 18.02 13.59
N GLU A 477 1.36 19.21 14.05
CA GLU A 477 2.22 20.39 14.12
C GLU A 477 2.15 21.01 15.53
N ASP A 478 3.11 21.88 15.85
CA ASP A 478 3.17 22.65 17.11
C ASP A 478 3.08 21.81 18.38
N PHE A 479 3.71 20.63 18.37
CA PHE A 479 3.80 19.77 19.53
C PHE A 479 5.27 19.50 19.95
N SER A 480 5.44 18.96 21.15
CA SER A 480 6.72 18.49 21.63
C SER A 480 6.60 17.16 22.37
N ALA A 481 7.72 16.45 22.46
CA ALA A 481 7.81 15.17 23.14
C ALA A 481 9.12 15.08 23.96
N LYS A 482 9.04 14.38 25.08
CA LYS A 482 10.20 13.99 25.87
C LYS A 482 10.20 12.48 26.05
N TYR A 483 11.29 11.83 25.64
CA TYR A 483 11.48 10.39 25.77
C TYR A 483 12.54 10.12 26.85
N GLU A 484 12.22 9.24 27.80
CA GLU A 484 13.05 8.99 28.97
C GLU A 484 13.16 7.50 29.28
N THR A 485 14.39 7.03 29.57
CA THR A 485 14.62 5.69 30.09
C THR A 485 15.95 5.62 30.86
N THR A 486 16.10 4.63 31.71
CA THR A 486 17.39 4.24 32.31
C THR A 486 17.77 2.88 31.71
N LEU A 487 18.87 2.85 30.98
CA LEU A 487 19.51 1.60 30.53
C LEU A 487 20.36 1.05 31.65
N ALA A 488 20.16 -0.20 32.04
CA ALA A 488 20.98 -0.96 32.98
C ALA A 488 21.43 -2.27 32.33
N PRO A 489 22.59 -2.27 31.62
CA PRO A 489 23.11 -3.41 30.91
C PRO A 489 23.31 -4.65 31.79
N LYS A 490 22.84 -5.82 31.36
CA LYS A 490 23.11 -7.09 32.06
C LYS A 490 24.47 -7.68 31.75
N LYS A 491 25.06 -7.27 30.61
CA LYS A 491 26.39 -7.73 30.15
C LYS A 491 27.26 -6.51 29.85
N ALA A 492 28.54 -6.58 30.18
CA ALA A 492 29.50 -5.59 29.73
C ALA A 492 29.64 -5.61 28.19
N GLY A 493 29.90 -4.44 27.61
CA GLY A 493 30.16 -4.31 26.19
C GLY A 493 29.63 -3.00 25.60
N GLU A 494 29.67 -2.92 24.27
CA GLU A 494 29.21 -1.77 23.53
C GLU A 494 27.67 -1.85 23.35
N TYR A 495 26.99 -0.81 23.77
CA TYR A 495 25.58 -0.52 23.49
C TYR A 495 25.50 0.71 22.62
N VAL A 496 24.44 0.79 21.83
CA VAL A 496 24.22 1.90 20.91
C VAL A 496 22.85 2.50 21.17
N LEU A 497 22.85 3.82 21.43
CA LEU A 497 21.65 4.63 21.38
C LEU A 497 21.56 5.23 19.97
N ASN A 498 20.64 4.71 19.17
CA ASN A 498 20.32 5.24 17.85
C ASN A 498 19.12 6.16 17.97
N VAL A 499 19.28 7.42 17.57
CA VAL A 499 18.23 8.43 17.48
C VAL A 499 18.25 9.03 16.09
N GLU A 500 17.12 9.05 15.42
CA GLU A 500 16.95 9.69 14.13
C GLU A 500 15.70 10.55 14.17
N GLY A 501 15.78 11.80 13.70
CA GLY A 501 14.63 12.69 13.79
C GLY A 501 14.54 13.71 12.68
N THR A 502 13.31 14.11 12.37
CA THR A 502 12.95 15.26 11.54
C THR A 502 12.25 16.25 12.45
N GLY A 503 12.89 17.39 12.70
CA GLY A 503 12.46 18.38 13.69
C GLY A 503 13.62 18.95 14.46
N GLU A 504 13.37 19.55 15.62
CA GLU A 504 14.41 19.95 16.54
C GLU A 504 14.49 18.94 17.67
N PHE A 505 15.66 18.29 17.85
CA PHE A 505 15.84 17.32 18.92
C PHE A 505 17.21 17.39 19.58
N GLU A 506 17.23 16.97 20.83
CA GLU A 506 18.42 16.92 21.68
C GLU A 506 18.50 15.54 22.34
N VAL A 507 19.72 14.95 22.32
CA VAL A 507 20.01 13.67 22.97
C VAL A 507 20.92 13.91 24.17
N LEU A 508 20.49 13.47 25.34
CA LEU A 508 21.25 13.58 26.59
C LEU A 508 21.49 12.18 27.17
N VAL A 509 22.70 11.95 27.69
CA VAL A 509 23.06 10.75 28.46
C VAL A 509 23.69 11.21 29.77
N ASN A 510 23.12 10.80 30.89
CA ASN A 510 23.53 11.25 32.24
C ASN A 510 23.59 12.77 32.37
N GLY A 511 22.61 13.47 31.77
CA GLY A 511 22.53 14.94 31.76
C GLY A 511 23.49 15.61 30.77
N SER A 512 24.43 14.89 30.17
CA SER A 512 25.39 15.43 29.22
C SER A 512 24.83 15.34 27.79
N ARG A 513 24.81 16.47 27.08
CA ARG A 513 24.37 16.52 25.68
C ARG A 513 25.31 15.75 24.79
N LYS A 514 24.78 14.77 24.05
CA LYS A 514 25.50 13.96 23.05
C LYS A 514 25.25 14.44 21.63
N ALA A 515 24.04 14.95 21.36
CA ALA A 515 23.70 15.53 20.06
C ALA A 515 22.63 16.62 20.21
N TYR A 516 22.61 17.54 19.24
CA TYR A 516 21.55 18.51 19.02
C TYR A 516 21.39 18.75 17.53
N HIS A 517 20.17 18.65 17.03
CA HIS A 517 19.83 18.88 15.64
C HIS A 517 18.57 19.74 15.52
N ARG A 518 18.57 20.63 14.53
CA ARG A 518 17.39 21.37 14.09
C ARG A 518 17.33 21.29 12.59
N ILE A 519 16.60 20.30 12.10
CA ILE A 519 16.67 19.89 10.71
C ILE A 519 15.31 19.52 10.16
N TRP A 520 15.15 19.81 8.88
CA TRP A 520 13.98 19.49 8.08
C TRP A 520 14.06 18.12 7.36
N ARG A 521 15.23 17.47 7.43
CA ARG A 521 15.45 16.10 6.92
C ARG A 521 15.83 15.18 8.07
N SER A 522 15.45 13.91 7.93
CA SER A 522 15.84 12.88 8.89
C SER A 522 17.36 12.80 9.03
N THR A 523 17.84 12.86 10.27
CA THR A 523 19.27 12.79 10.56
C THR A 523 19.53 11.75 11.63
N PRO A 524 20.30 10.69 11.29
CA PRO A 524 20.67 9.68 12.25
C PRO A 524 21.77 10.18 13.20
N THR A 525 21.62 9.84 14.46
CA THR A 525 22.60 10.05 15.52
C THR A 525 22.88 8.73 16.21
N ARG A 526 24.14 8.31 16.22
CA ARG A 526 24.61 7.09 16.87
C ARG A 526 25.49 7.47 18.07
N THR A 527 25.03 7.15 19.28
CA THR A 527 25.79 7.34 20.53
C THR A 527 26.21 5.99 21.07
N VAL A 528 27.53 5.77 21.17
CA VAL A 528 28.12 4.54 21.71
C VAL A 528 28.25 4.67 23.22
N LEU A 529 27.79 3.64 23.94
CA LEU A 529 27.89 3.51 25.41
C LEU A 529 28.71 2.27 25.72
N ASN A 530 29.96 2.46 26.17
CA ASN A 530 30.81 1.37 26.64
C ASN A 530 30.43 1.05 28.09
N ALA A 531 29.62 0.03 28.28
CA ALA A 531 28.96 -0.25 29.55
C ALA A 531 29.60 -1.42 30.31
N GLN A 532 29.62 -1.30 31.63
CA GLN A 532 29.83 -2.42 32.53
C GLN A 532 28.49 -3.03 32.92
N ALA A 533 28.48 -4.32 33.31
CA ALA A 533 27.26 -4.96 33.79
C ALA A 533 26.72 -4.22 35.04
N GLY A 534 25.44 -3.85 35.02
CA GLY A 534 24.75 -3.12 36.09
C GLY A 534 25.01 -1.63 36.12
N GLU A 535 25.87 -1.07 35.26
CA GLU A 535 26.05 0.39 35.12
C GLU A 535 24.75 1.01 34.63
N LYS A 536 24.46 2.27 35.11
CA LYS A 536 23.21 2.92 34.73
C LYS A 536 23.45 4.12 33.83
N PHE A 537 22.76 4.18 32.73
CA PHE A 537 22.76 5.32 31.80
C PHE A 537 21.36 5.93 31.78
N GLN A 538 21.21 7.15 32.25
CA GLN A 538 19.99 7.93 32.08
C GLN A 538 19.97 8.47 30.65
N VAL A 539 19.00 8.09 29.88
CA VAL A 539 18.80 8.54 28.49
C VAL A 539 17.57 9.44 28.44
N GLU A 540 17.75 10.61 27.87
CA GLU A 540 16.68 11.57 27.60
C GLU A 540 16.80 12.08 26.17
N VAL A 541 15.68 12.08 25.44
CA VAL A 541 15.58 12.69 24.10
C VAL A 541 14.44 13.71 24.16
N ARG A 542 14.76 14.98 23.89
CA ARG A 542 13.78 16.06 23.77
C ARG A 542 13.54 16.32 22.30
N PHE A 543 12.28 16.46 21.93
CA PHE A 543 11.86 16.68 20.55
C PHE A 543 10.81 17.79 20.49
N LYS A 544 10.86 18.61 19.44
CA LYS A 544 9.77 19.51 19.07
C LYS A 544 9.65 19.64 17.56
N THR A 545 8.44 19.83 17.11
CA THR A 545 8.15 20.11 15.70
C THR A 545 8.79 21.45 15.29
N VAL A 546 9.19 21.50 14.03
CA VAL A 546 9.57 22.71 13.31
C VAL A 546 8.69 22.79 12.06
N LYS A 547 8.57 23.97 11.45
CA LYS A 547 7.78 24.11 10.22
C LYS A 547 8.51 23.39 9.08
N THR A 548 8.05 22.18 8.77
CA THR A 548 8.57 21.30 7.71
C THR A 548 7.44 20.47 7.10
N TRP A 549 7.75 19.62 6.11
CA TRP A 549 6.84 18.65 5.52
C TRP A 549 6.27 17.63 6.51
N GLY A 550 6.95 17.39 7.59
CA GLY A 550 6.52 16.45 8.62
C GLY A 550 7.50 16.41 9.77
N ALA A 551 7.10 15.75 10.84
CA ALA A 551 7.92 15.45 11.99
C ALA A 551 8.14 13.94 12.08
N GLY A 552 9.31 13.52 12.52
CA GLY A 552 9.63 12.10 12.68
C GLY A 552 10.60 11.86 13.83
N MET A 553 10.48 10.70 14.48
CA MET A 553 11.39 10.28 15.54
C MET A 553 11.53 8.75 15.54
N LYS A 554 12.79 8.29 15.49
CA LYS A 554 13.15 6.90 15.72
C LYS A 554 14.10 6.84 16.91
N ILE A 555 13.86 5.92 17.83
CA ILE A 555 14.73 5.71 19.00
C ILE A 555 14.88 4.22 19.24
N ASN A 556 16.13 3.75 19.34
CA ASN A 556 16.44 2.39 19.72
C ASN A 556 17.65 2.36 20.67
N VAL A 557 17.58 1.53 21.70
CA VAL A 557 18.69 1.17 22.57
C VAL A 557 19.03 -0.29 22.27
N ALA A 558 20.19 -0.53 21.68
CA ALA A 558 20.50 -1.83 21.11
C ALA A 558 21.98 -2.22 21.25
N ARG A 559 22.28 -3.48 20.95
CA ARG A 559 23.62 -3.96 20.62
C ARG A 559 23.66 -4.29 19.14
N GLU A 560 24.75 -3.93 18.47
CA GLU A 560 25.05 -4.37 17.12
C GLU A 560 25.81 -5.71 17.19
N LEU A 561 25.18 -6.77 16.70
CA LEU A 561 25.77 -8.10 16.69
C LEU A 561 26.03 -8.54 15.25
N PRO A 562 27.19 -9.15 14.96
CA PRO A 562 27.40 -9.77 13.64
C PRO A 562 26.40 -10.90 13.45
N ILE A 563 25.97 -11.10 12.21
CA ILE A 563 25.12 -12.23 11.86
C ILE A 563 25.95 -13.52 11.95
N ASP A 564 25.48 -14.46 12.77
CA ASP A 564 26.04 -15.83 12.88
C ASP A 564 24.91 -16.85 12.66
N TYR A 565 24.78 -17.29 11.42
CA TYR A 565 23.81 -18.31 11.04
C TYR A 565 24.05 -19.63 11.77
N GLN A 566 25.32 -20.03 11.97
CA GLN A 566 25.66 -21.30 12.59
C GLN A 566 25.33 -21.31 14.08
N GLN A 567 25.54 -20.20 14.77
CA GLN A 567 25.13 -20.04 16.17
C GLN A 567 23.60 -20.14 16.31
N THR A 568 22.85 -19.49 15.41
CA THR A 568 21.38 -19.58 15.42
C THR A 568 20.92 -21.00 15.11
N ILE A 569 21.51 -21.65 14.11
CA ILE A 569 21.19 -23.04 13.73
C ILE A 569 21.49 -24.03 14.86
N ALA A 570 22.61 -23.85 15.60
CA ALA A 570 22.97 -24.69 16.73
C ALA A 570 21.88 -24.65 17.85
N GLN A 571 21.19 -23.55 18.02
CA GLN A 571 20.09 -23.42 18.98
C GLN A 571 18.81 -24.18 18.54
N LEU A 572 18.73 -24.57 17.26
CA LEU A 572 17.60 -25.32 16.70
C LEU A 572 17.72 -26.84 16.89
N LYS A 573 18.55 -27.32 17.83
CA LYS A 573 18.67 -28.77 18.13
C LYS A 573 17.32 -29.31 18.58
N GLY A 574 16.84 -30.38 17.88
CA GLY A 574 15.54 -30.98 18.12
C GLY A 574 14.34 -30.16 17.62
N ILE A 575 14.57 -29.20 16.72
CA ILE A 575 13.54 -28.48 15.99
C ILE A 575 13.80 -28.71 14.50
N ASP A 576 12.88 -29.35 13.82
CA ASP A 576 13.04 -29.72 12.41
C ASP A 576 12.37 -28.74 11.47
N LYS A 577 11.29 -28.05 11.92
CA LYS A 577 10.53 -27.08 11.13
C LYS A 577 10.88 -25.64 11.51
N VAL A 578 11.23 -24.87 10.51
CA VAL A 578 11.58 -23.46 10.63
C VAL A 578 10.63 -22.64 9.76
N ILE A 579 9.93 -21.70 10.36
CA ILE A 579 9.16 -20.66 9.69
C ILE A 579 10.10 -19.45 9.60
N PHE A 580 10.59 -19.15 8.41
CA PHE A 580 11.43 -17.99 8.16
C PHE A 580 10.52 -16.85 7.67
N VAL A 581 10.46 -15.74 8.41
CA VAL A 581 9.66 -14.57 8.09
C VAL A 581 10.59 -13.44 7.63
N GLY A 582 10.64 -13.23 6.34
CA GLY A 582 11.57 -12.30 5.71
C GLY A 582 10.94 -11.53 4.57
N GLY A 583 11.73 -11.18 3.58
CA GLY A 583 11.37 -10.30 2.48
C GLY A 583 11.94 -8.91 2.65
N ILE A 584 11.14 -7.87 2.40
CA ILE A 584 11.51 -6.47 2.60
C ILE A 584 10.51 -5.80 3.54
N ALA A 585 10.63 -4.48 3.72
CA ALA A 585 9.74 -3.74 4.61
C ALA A 585 9.48 -2.32 4.06
N PRO A 586 8.41 -1.63 4.51
CA PRO A 586 8.12 -0.25 4.11
C PRO A 586 9.22 0.75 4.48
N SER A 587 10.17 0.36 5.33
CA SER A 587 11.36 1.17 5.62
C SER A 587 12.40 1.17 4.50
N LEU A 588 12.24 0.31 3.48
CA LEU A 588 13.16 0.16 2.34
C LEU A 588 12.52 0.58 1.01
N GLU A 589 11.20 0.44 0.88
CA GLU A 589 10.47 0.81 -0.34
C GLU A 589 9.29 1.74 -0.01
N GLY A 590 9.06 2.74 -0.87
CA GLY A 590 8.00 3.73 -0.71
C GLY A 590 8.32 5.04 -1.41
N GLU A 591 7.62 6.10 -1.05
CA GLU A 591 7.70 7.40 -1.67
C GLU A 591 8.92 8.20 -1.21
N GLU A 592 9.79 8.60 -2.15
CA GLU A 592 10.95 9.51 -1.95
C GLU A 592 11.76 9.27 -0.66
N MET A 593 12.03 8.03 -0.38
CA MET A 593 12.72 7.68 0.85
C MET A 593 14.22 8.03 0.80
N PRO A 594 14.82 8.48 1.90
CA PRO A 594 16.26 8.72 1.99
C PRO A 594 17.05 7.39 2.17
N VAL A 595 16.75 6.41 1.31
CA VAL A 595 17.39 5.09 1.29
C VAL A 595 18.33 5.02 0.10
N ASP A 596 19.59 4.71 0.35
CA ASP A 596 20.63 4.46 -0.66
C ASP A 596 21.56 3.36 -0.14
N ILE A 597 21.18 2.12 -0.39
CA ILE A 597 21.88 0.90 0.02
C ILE A 597 21.81 -0.14 -1.10
N GLU A 598 22.59 -1.21 -1.00
CA GLU A 598 22.57 -2.28 -1.99
C GLU A 598 21.15 -2.81 -2.21
N GLY A 599 20.66 -2.73 -3.43
CA GLY A 599 19.34 -3.17 -3.84
C GLY A 599 18.24 -2.11 -3.73
N PHE A 600 18.50 -0.92 -3.13
CA PHE A 600 17.48 0.12 -2.89
C PHE A 600 18.04 1.53 -3.11
N LYS A 601 17.24 2.40 -3.73
CA LYS A 601 17.59 3.81 -3.94
C LYS A 601 16.35 4.69 -4.00
N GLY A 602 16.29 5.71 -3.15
CA GLY A 602 15.23 6.74 -3.19
C GLY A 602 13.82 6.24 -2.88
N GLY A 603 13.68 5.05 -2.30
CA GLY A 603 12.40 4.38 -2.09
C GLY A 603 12.09 3.30 -3.11
N ASP A 604 12.81 3.27 -4.24
CA ASP A 604 12.72 2.21 -5.26
C ASP A 604 13.72 1.10 -5.03
N ARG A 605 13.48 -0.04 -5.67
CA ARG A 605 14.44 -1.13 -5.77
C ARG A 605 15.33 -0.97 -7.00
N THR A 606 16.62 -1.27 -6.87
CA THR A 606 17.56 -1.33 -8.00
C THR A 606 17.67 -2.73 -8.60
N ASN A 607 17.30 -3.75 -7.83
CA ASN A 607 17.10 -5.13 -8.26
C ASN A 607 15.91 -5.74 -7.51
N ILE A 608 15.39 -6.88 -7.97
CA ILE A 608 14.22 -7.52 -7.36
C ILE A 608 14.54 -8.80 -6.58
N GLU A 609 15.78 -9.13 -6.39
CA GLU A 609 16.23 -10.29 -5.63
C GLU A 609 15.91 -10.14 -4.12
N LEU A 610 15.73 -11.29 -3.46
CA LEU A 610 15.69 -11.31 -2.01
C LEU A 610 17.06 -10.86 -1.44
N PRO A 611 17.13 -9.99 -0.43
CA PRO A 611 18.39 -9.53 0.14
C PRO A 611 19.33 -10.68 0.50
N LYS A 612 20.61 -10.52 0.18
CA LYS A 612 21.64 -11.56 0.25
C LYS A 612 21.71 -12.25 1.62
N VAL A 613 21.66 -11.47 2.69
CA VAL A 613 21.75 -12.00 4.08
C VAL A 613 20.62 -12.97 4.40
N GLN A 614 19.42 -12.74 3.87
CA GLN A 614 18.29 -13.65 4.07
C GLN A 614 18.41 -14.89 3.18
N ARG A 615 18.79 -14.71 1.92
CA ARG A 615 19.00 -15.81 0.96
C ARG A 615 20.07 -16.80 1.44
N GLU A 616 21.17 -16.30 1.97
CA GLU A 616 22.24 -17.13 2.54
C GLU A 616 21.77 -17.88 3.80
N PHE A 617 20.97 -17.25 4.63
CA PHE A 617 20.42 -17.91 5.82
C PHE A 617 19.43 -19.02 5.46
N LEU A 618 18.54 -18.80 4.50
CA LEU A 618 17.64 -19.85 3.99
C LEU A 618 18.43 -21.05 3.46
N LYS A 619 19.50 -20.83 2.70
CA LYS A 619 20.41 -21.89 2.25
C LYS A 619 21.08 -22.62 3.41
N ALA A 620 21.56 -21.90 4.42
CA ALA A 620 22.19 -22.50 5.61
C ALA A 620 21.21 -23.36 6.41
N LEU A 621 19.97 -22.91 6.60
CA LEU A 621 18.89 -23.69 7.25
C LEU A 621 18.61 -24.98 6.48
N LYS A 622 18.50 -24.89 5.15
CA LYS A 622 18.28 -26.08 4.31
C LYS A 622 19.46 -27.05 4.35
N ALA A 623 20.69 -26.54 4.30
CA ALA A 623 21.92 -27.35 4.42
C ALA A 623 22.02 -28.06 5.79
N ALA A 624 21.45 -27.45 6.85
CA ALA A 624 21.34 -28.05 8.18
C ALA A 624 20.19 -29.08 8.31
N GLY A 625 19.55 -29.46 7.19
CA GLY A 625 18.47 -30.45 7.13
C GLY A 625 17.13 -29.97 7.67
N LYS A 626 16.92 -28.66 7.80
CA LYS A 626 15.65 -28.09 8.27
C LYS A 626 14.59 -28.11 7.18
N GLN A 627 13.34 -28.35 7.56
CA GLN A 627 12.17 -28.06 6.73
C GLN A 627 11.89 -26.56 6.81
N VAL A 628 12.01 -25.85 5.69
CA VAL A 628 11.93 -24.40 5.64
C VAL A 628 10.62 -23.95 5.02
N ILE A 629 9.82 -23.21 5.79
CA ILE A 629 8.60 -22.53 5.35
C ILE A 629 8.96 -21.04 5.30
N PHE A 630 8.93 -20.46 4.11
CA PHE A 630 9.26 -19.05 3.92
C PHE A 630 7.99 -18.19 3.81
N ILE A 631 7.86 -17.24 4.73
CA ILE A 631 6.83 -16.19 4.67
C ILE A 631 7.49 -14.95 4.10
N ASN A 632 7.16 -14.63 2.86
CA ASN A 632 7.65 -13.44 2.16
C ASN A 632 6.74 -12.25 2.44
N CYS A 633 7.29 -11.22 3.08
CA CYS A 633 6.64 -9.94 3.31
C CYS A 633 7.25 -8.91 2.35
N SER A 634 6.44 -8.31 1.50
CA SER A 634 6.90 -7.30 0.53
C SER A 634 5.70 -6.57 -0.06
N GLY A 635 5.87 -5.31 -0.43
CA GLY A 635 4.88 -4.55 -1.20
C GLY A 635 5.01 -4.75 -2.71
N SER A 636 6.02 -5.51 -3.15
CA SER A 636 6.34 -5.73 -4.56
C SER A 636 6.70 -7.20 -4.82
N ALA A 637 6.73 -7.60 -6.09
CA ALA A 637 7.20 -8.93 -6.48
C ALA A 637 8.69 -9.09 -6.22
N ILE A 638 9.07 -10.17 -5.54
CA ILE A 638 10.45 -10.58 -5.27
C ILE A 638 10.85 -11.72 -6.22
N ALA A 639 12.06 -11.68 -6.78
CA ALA A 639 12.61 -12.77 -7.57
C ALA A 639 13.02 -13.92 -6.66
N LEU A 640 12.19 -14.95 -6.59
CA LEU A 640 12.30 -16.08 -5.66
C LEU A 640 12.75 -17.39 -6.33
N GLU A 641 13.36 -17.36 -7.52
CA GLU A 641 13.76 -18.58 -8.22
C GLU A 641 14.68 -19.48 -7.36
N PRO A 642 15.71 -18.96 -6.65
CA PRO A 642 16.52 -19.77 -5.74
C PRO A 642 15.74 -20.27 -4.52
N GLU A 643 14.80 -19.48 -4.01
CA GLU A 643 13.99 -19.82 -2.84
C GLU A 643 12.99 -20.94 -3.16
N VAL A 644 12.51 -21.01 -4.40
CA VAL A 644 11.67 -22.14 -4.88
C VAL A 644 12.44 -23.46 -4.81
N GLN A 645 13.76 -23.46 -4.99
CA GLN A 645 14.58 -24.66 -4.84
C GLN A 645 14.93 -24.96 -3.37
N THR A 646 15.06 -23.92 -2.55
CA THR A 646 15.55 -24.02 -1.17
C THR A 646 14.42 -24.29 -0.17
N CYS A 647 13.29 -23.60 -0.29
CA CYS A 647 12.20 -23.66 0.68
C CYS A 647 11.19 -24.75 0.35
N ASP A 648 10.64 -25.39 1.36
CA ASP A 648 9.62 -26.46 1.21
C ASP A 648 8.23 -25.88 0.98
N ALA A 649 7.93 -24.71 1.56
CA ALA A 649 6.74 -23.93 1.25
C ALA A 649 7.09 -22.44 1.18
N ILE A 650 6.35 -21.69 0.37
CA ILE A 650 6.47 -20.23 0.22
C ILE A 650 5.09 -19.60 0.27
N VAL A 651 4.93 -18.63 1.13
CA VAL A 651 3.69 -17.87 1.33
C VAL A 651 3.99 -16.40 1.12
N GLN A 652 3.28 -15.73 0.24
CA GLN A 652 3.30 -14.28 0.08
C GLN A 652 2.28 -13.67 1.04
N ALA A 653 2.77 -12.93 2.04
CA ALA A 653 1.95 -12.30 3.06
C ALA A 653 1.73 -10.81 2.79
N TRP A 654 2.48 -10.19 1.88
CA TRP A 654 2.49 -8.75 1.62
C TRP A 654 2.81 -7.93 2.87
N TYR A 655 2.19 -6.77 3.05
CA TYR A 655 2.06 -6.02 4.30
C TYR A 655 0.62 -6.20 4.77
N PRO A 656 0.36 -7.11 5.72
CA PRO A 656 -0.95 -7.74 5.88
C PRO A 656 -1.90 -7.02 6.86
N GLY A 657 -1.59 -5.78 7.29
CA GLY A 657 -2.41 -5.01 8.22
C GLY A 657 -2.35 -5.47 9.67
N GLN A 658 -3.16 -4.81 10.52
CA GLN A 658 -3.12 -5.00 11.97
C GLN A 658 -3.39 -6.43 12.46
N GLU A 659 -4.19 -7.21 11.72
CA GLU A 659 -4.55 -8.59 12.04
C GLU A 659 -3.75 -9.62 11.22
N GLY A 660 -2.75 -9.16 10.48
CA GLY A 660 -1.97 -9.99 9.57
C GLY A 660 -1.32 -11.21 10.21
N GLY A 661 -0.83 -11.08 11.45
CA GLY A 661 -0.24 -12.20 12.17
C GLY A 661 -1.26 -13.31 12.47
N THR A 662 -2.48 -12.94 12.86
CA THR A 662 -3.59 -13.89 13.02
C THR A 662 -3.90 -14.57 11.68
N ALA A 663 -4.00 -13.81 10.60
CA ALA A 663 -4.32 -14.33 9.27
C ALA A 663 -3.25 -15.30 8.74
N VAL A 664 -1.97 -14.94 8.86
CA VAL A 664 -0.84 -15.82 8.48
C VAL A 664 -0.87 -17.11 9.29
N ALA A 665 -1.07 -17.02 10.60
CA ALA A 665 -1.17 -18.20 11.44
C ALA A 665 -2.40 -19.08 11.09
N ASP A 666 -3.54 -18.49 10.77
CA ASP A 666 -4.75 -19.21 10.33
C ASP A 666 -4.48 -20.02 9.05
N VAL A 667 -3.76 -19.43 8.10
CA VAL A 667 -3.34 -20.14 6.89
C VAL A 667 -2.33 -21.23 7.24
N LEU A 668 -1.26 -20.92 7.98
CA LEU A 668 -0.21 -21.90 8.31
C LEU A 668 -0.75 -23.14 9.02
N PHE A 669 -1.70 -22.98 9.94
CA PHE A 669 -2.30 -24.08 10.71
C PHE A 669 -3.58 -24.65 10.07
N GLY A 670 -3.97 -24.14 8.90
CA GLY A 670 -5.08 -24.64 8.12
C GLY A 670 -6.46 -24.31 8.69
N ASP A 671 -6.62 -23.31 9.53
CA ASP A 671 -7.93 -22.81 9.95
C ASP A 671 -8.64 -22.13 8.78
N VAL A 672 -7.84 -21.54 7.89
CA VAL A 672 -8.27 -20.96 6.62
C VAL A 672 -7.56 -21.66 5.48
N ASN A 673 -8.29 -22.01 4.45
CA ASN A 673 -7.74 -22.46 3.19
C ASN A 673 -7.31 -21.23 2.37
N PRO A 674 -6.01 -21.11 1.98
CA PRO A 674 -5.56 -19.95 1.21
C PRO A 674 -6.31 -19.83 -0.12
N SER A 675 -6.70 -18.63 -0.46
CA SER A 675 -7.48 -18.33 -1.67
C SER A 675 -7.02 -17.07 -2.41
N GLY A 676 -6.01 -16.38 -1.89
CA GLY A 676 -5.43 -15.22 -2.56
C GLY A 676 -4.77 -15.58 -3.89
N LYS A 677 -4.79 -14.66 -4.85
CA LYS A 677 -4.13 -14.76 -6.15
C LYS A 677 -3.24 -13.55 -6.38
N LEU A 678 -2.13 -13.74 -7.09
CA LEU A 678 -1.19 -12.66 -7.36
C LEU A 678 -1.80 -11.57 -8.27
N PRO A 679 -1.82 -10.30 -7.85
CA PRO A 679 -2.26 -9.19 -8.70
C PRO A 679 -1.12 -8.63 -9.57
N VAL A 680 0.08 -9.21 -9.48
CA VAL A 680 1.27 -8.85 -10.23
C VAL A 680 2.06 -10.10 -10.63
N THR A 681 2.79 -9.98 -11.73
CA THR A 681 3.73 -11.01 -12.22
C THR A 681 4.97 -11.07 -11.34
N PHE A 682 5.35 -12.25 -10.88
CA PHE A 682 6.63 -12.52 -10.22
C PHE A 682 7.64 -13.01 -11.26
N TYR A 683 8.66 -12.21 -11.51
CA TYR A 683 9.76 -12.53 -12.41
C TYR A 683 10.76 -13.47 -11.72
N LYS A 684 11.55 -14.19 -12.51
CA LYS A 684 12.59 -15.09 -11.99
C LYS A 684 13.80 -14.33 -11.49
N ARG A 685 14.21 -13.28 -12.21
CA ARG A 685 15.43 -12.49 -11.99
C ARG A 685 15.27 -11.08 -12.52
N SER A 686 16.11 -10.17 -12.03
CA SER A 686 16.13 -8.76 -12.43
C SER A 686 16.45 -8.55 -13.92
N ASP A 687 17.26 -9.42 -14.51
CA ASP A 687 17.66 -9.32 -15.92
C ASP A 687 16.53 -9.60 -16.94
N GLN A 688 15.37 -10.07 -16.47
CA GLN A 688 14.15 -10.17 -17.28
C GLN A 688 13.41 -8.86 -17.43
N LEU A 689 13.74 -7.84 -16.60
CA LEU A 689 13.05 -6.57 -16.62
C LEU A 689 13.65 -5.63 -17.68
N PRO A 690 12.82 -4.95 -18.49
CA PRO A 690 13.27 -3.85 -19.33
C PRO A 690 13.84 -2.69 -18.54
N ASP A 691 14.40 -1.69 -19.24
CA ASP A 691 14.85 -0.44 -18.62
C ASP A 691 13.72 0.17 -17.78
N TYR A 692 14.04 0.60 -16.56
CA TYR A 692 13.03 1.11 -15.63
C TYR A 692 12.39 2.41 -16.10
N GLU A 693 13.12 3.25 -16.83
CA GLU A 693 12.62 4.50 -17.39
C GLU A 693 11.87 4.34 -18.72
N ASP A 694 11.89 3.13 -19.32
CA ASP A 694 11.06 2.80 -20.49
C ASP A 694 9.61 2.54 -20.06
N TYR A 695 8.70 3.40 -20.45
CA TYR A 695 7.27 3.32 -20.15
C TYR A 695 6.47 2.49 -21.15
N SER A 696 7.13 1.86 -22.14
CA SER A 696 6.44 0.85 -22.94
C SER A 696 6.12 -0.39 -22.13
N MET A 697 5.00 -1.03 -22.44
CA MET A 697 4.61 -2.26 -21.76
C MET A 697 5.28 -3.52 -22.33
N LYS A 698 6.07 -3.38 -23.38
CA LYS A 698 6.75 -4.51 -24.02
C LYS A 698 7.66 -5.23 -23.01
N GLY A 699 7.48 -6.56 -22.90
CA GLY A 699 8.25 -7.39 -21.96
C GLY A 699 7.86 -7.22 -20.50
N ARG A 700 6.72 -6.58 -20.19
CA ARG A 700 6.24 -6.33 -18.83
C ARG A 700 4.88 -6.98 -18.61
N THR A 701 4.61 -7.35 -17.38
CA THR A 701 3.32 -7.88 -16.91
C THR A 701 2.86 -9.11 -17.69
N TYR A 702 1.87 -9.83 -17.20
CA TYR A 702 1.31 -11.00 -17.91
C TYR A 702 0.74 -10.65 -19.30
N ARG A 703 0.48 -9.35 -19.54
CA ARG A 703 -0.07 -8.89 -20.83
C ARG A 703 0.96 -8.95 -21.95
N TYR A 704 2.25 -8.79 -21.65
CA TYR A 704 3.33 -8.73 -22.65
C TYR A 704 4.55 -9.59 -22.31
N PHE A 705 4.45 -10.42 -21.25
CA PHE A 705 5.50 -11.30 -20.76
C PHE A 705 4.94 -12.65 -20.34
N ASN A 706 5.58 -13.75 -20.71
CA ASN A 706 5.08 -15.12 -20.52
C ASN A 706 6.07 -16.08 -19.82
N ASP A 707 7.26 -15.61 -19.39
CA ASP A 707 8.27 -16.43 -18.69
C ASP A 707 8.34 -16.14 -17.19
N ALA A 708 7.19 -15.94 -16.55
CA ALA A 708 7.11 -15.64 -15.12
C ALA A 708 7.52 -16.83 -14.24
N LEU A 709 8.07 -16.55 -13.06
CA LEU A 709 8.21 -17.54 -11.99
C LEU A 709 6.85 -17.94 -11.44
N PHE A 710 6.03 -16.92 -11.11
CA PHE A 710 4.63 -17.06 -10.77
C PHE A 710 3.83 -16.02 -11.56
N PRO A 711 2.86 -16.44 -12.37
CA PRO A 711 2.13 -15.52 -13.22
C PRO A 711 1.06 -14.73 -12.44
N PHE A 712 0.56 -13.65 -13.05
CA PHE A 712 -0.64 -12.95 -12.57
C PHE A 712 -1.80 -13.94 -12.38
N GLY A 713 -2.58 -13.76 -11.34
CA GLY A 713 -3.72 -14.61 -11.02
C GLY A 713 -3.37 -15.96 -10.39
N TYR A 714 -2.08 -16.27 -10.19
CA TYR A 714 -1.62 -17.51 -9.58
C TYR A 714 -1.79 -17.51 -8.06
N GLY A 715 -2.12 -18.68 -7.52
CA GLY A 715 -2.16 -18.96 -6.09
C GLY A 715 -2.69 -20.36 -5.83
N LEU A 716 -2.04 -21.09 -4.91
CA LEU A 716 -2.39 -22.47 -4.53
C LEU A 716 -3.43 -22.49 -3.41
N SER A 717 -4.07 -23.65 -3.26
CA SER A 717 -5.01 -23.97 -2.20
C SER A 717 -4.60 -25.28 -1.50
N TYR A 718 -5.10 -25.48 -0.29
CA TYR A 718 -4.98 -26.79 0.40
C TYR A 718 -5.93 -27.85 -0.16
N THR A 719 -6.90 -27.46 -0.97
CA THR A 719 -7.73 -28.35 -1.77
C THR A 719 -7.32 -28.29 -3.24
N THR A 720 -7.97 -29.06 -4.08
CA THR A 720 -7.75 -29.05 -5.54
C THR A 720 -9.04 -28.72 -6.24
N PHE A 721 -8.95 -27.83 -7.23
CA PHE A 721 -10.08 -27.46 -8.07
C PHE A 721 -9.85 -27.94 -9.50
N GLU A 722 -10.91 -28.39 -10.11
CA GLU A 722 -11.00 -28.66 -11.55
C GLU A 722 -11.92 -27.61 -12.17
N VAL A 723 -11.37 -26.79 -13.06
CA VAL A 723 -12.13 -25.88 -13.91
C VAL A 723 -12.64 -26.72 -15.08
N GLY A 724 -13.92 -27.05 -15.05
CA GLY A 724 -14.56 -27.88 -16.06
C GLY A 724 -14.72 -27.16 -17.40
N LYS A 725 -15.23 -27.88 -18.39
CA LYS A 725 -15.34 -27.34 -19.76
C LYS A 725 -16.18 -26.05 -19.77
N ALA A 726 -15.59 -24.99 -20.25
CA ALA A 726 -16.27 -23.72 -20.45
C ALA A 726 -17.11 -23.76 -21.76
N ALA A 727 -18.26 -23.07 -21.72
CA ALA A 727 -19.13 -22.85 -22.87
C ALA A 727 -19.35 -21.36 -23.08
N ILE A 728 -19.53 -20.94 -24.33
CA ILE A 728 -19.77 -19.54 -24.67
C ILE A 728 -20.95 -19.45 -25.62
N GLU A 729 -21.87 -18.54 -25.37
CA GLU A 729 -23.07 -18.29 -26.15
C GLU A 729 -23.21 -16.79 -26.42
N SER A 730 -23.83 -16.42 -27.55
CA SER A 730 -24.16 -15.02 -27.82
C SER A 730 -25.26 -14.54 -26.87
N GLU A 731 -25.09 -13.35 -26.30
CA GLU A 731 -26.03 -12.70 -25.38
C GLU A 731 -26.17 -11.23 -25.74
N GLY A 732 -27.27 -10.85 -26.36
CA GLY A 732 -27.44 -9.48 -26.87
C GLY A 732 -26.35 -9.10 -27.87
N THR A 733 -25.61 -8.03 -27.60
CA THR A 733 -24.46 -7.59 -28.42
C THR A 733 -23.12 -8.18 -27.95
N GLY A 734 -23.12 -8.97 -26.90
CA GLY A 734 -21.96 -9.59 -26.29
C GLY A 734 -22.06 -11.12 -26.19
N PHE A 735 -21.46 -11.66 -25.15
CA PHE A 735 -21.40 -13.11 -24.92
C PHE A 735 -21.60 -13.44 -23.44
N ARG A 736 -22.19 -14.60 -23.18
CA ARG A 736 -22.25 -15.24 -21.89
C ARG A 736 -21.31 -16.44 -21.86
N VAL A 737 -20.40 -16.45 -20.92
CA VAL A 737 -19.49 -17.58 -20.64
C VAL A 737 -20.00 -18.34 -19.45
N ALA A 738 -20.17 -19.65 -19.56
CA ALA A 738 -20.51 -20.52 -18.43
C ALA A 738 -19.38 -21.53 -18.21
N VAL A 739 -19.01 -21.75 -16.94
CA VAL A 739 -17.95 -22.67 -16.56
C VAL A 739 -18.29 -23.35 -15.23
N THR A 740 -17.96 -24.62 -15.09
CA THR A 740 -18.10 -25.35 -13.83
C THR A 740 -16.79 -25.33 -13.05
N VAL A 741 -16.88 -25.22 -11.74
CA VAL A 741 -15.75 -25.36 -10.81
C VAL A 741 -16.07 -26.50 -9.87
N LYS A 742 -15.26 -27.55 -9.88
CA LYS A 742 -15.39 -28.71 -9.00
C LYS A 742 -14.26 -28.72 -7.99
N ASN A 743 -14.61 -28.83 -6.73
CA ASN A 743 -13.65 -29.11 -5.68
C ASN A 743 -13.40 -30.62 -5.60
N THR A 744 -12.26 -31.07 -6.09
CA THR A 744 -11.89 -32.49 -6.15
C THR A 744 -11.17 -32.96 -4.88
N GLY A 745 -10.88 -32.05 -3.96
CA GLY A 745 -10.21 -32.34 -2.69
C GLY A 745 -11.19 -32.65 -1.56
N LYS A 746 -10.64 -32.71 -0.33
CA LYS A 746 -11.37 -33.09 0.88
C LYS A 746 -11.68 -31.90 1.81
N ARG A 747 -11.40 -30.68 1.39
CA ARG A 747 -11.55 -29.46 2.18
C ARG A 747 -12.34 -28.43 1.38
N ASP A 748 -13.24 -27.74 2.05
CA ASP A 748 -13.93 -26.59 1.45
C ASP A 748 -12.89 -25.52 1.05
N GLY A 749 -13.15 -24.79 -0.01
CA GLY A 749 -12.24 -23.76 -0.46
C GLY A 749 -12.88 -22.81 -1.47
N THR A 750 -12.16 -21.75 -1.74
CA THR A 750 -12.54 -20.72 -2.72
C THR A 750 -11.57 -20.75 -3.88
N GLU A 751 -12.08 -20.78 -5.11
CA GLU A 751 -11.31 -20.57 -6.33
C GLU A 751 -11.67 -19.24 -6.96
N ILE A 752 -10.71 -18.63 -7.67
CA ILE A 752 -10.93 -17.39 -8.43
C ILE A 752 -10.88 -17.75 -9.92
N VAL A 753 -12.04 -17.76 -10.54
CA VAL A 753 -12.16 -17.97 -11.98
C VAL A 753 -11.92 -16.65 -12.68
N GLN A 754 -11.07 -16.70 -13.71
CA GLN A 754 -10.60 -15.53 -14.47
C GLN A 754 -10.93 -15.72 -15.94
N VAL A 755 -11.41 -14.67 -16.58
CA VAL A 755 -11.76 -14.66 -18.01
C VAL A 755 -10.94 -13.59 -18.70
N TYR A 756 -10.16 -14.03 -19.69
CA TYR A 756 -9.30 -13.15 -20.48
C TYR A 756 -9.79 -13.12 -21.94
N ILE A 757 -9.45 -12.04 -22.63
CA ILE A 757 -9.71 -11.90 -24.07
C ILE A 757 -8.39 -11.66 -24.80
N ARG A 758 -8.27 -12.26 -25.99
CA ARG A 758 -7.16 -12.10 -26.92
C ARG A 758 -7.68 -11.85 -28.32
N ASN A 759 -7.21 -10.77 -28.94
CA ASN A 759 -7.42 -10.56 -30.38
C ASN A 759 -6.35 -11.34 -31.14
N THR A 760 -6.74 -12.38 -31.90
CA THR A 760 -5.77 -13.26 -32.58
C THR A 760 -5.10 -12.61 -33.78
N ALA A 761 -5.70 -11.56 -34.34
CA ALA A 761 -5.17 -10.80 -35.47
C ALA A 761 -4.14 -9.72 -35.04
N ASP A 762 -4.23 -9.25 -33.81
CA ASP A 762 -3.35 -8.20 -33.28
C ASP A 762 -2.04 -8.81 -32.76
N LYS A 763 -0.98 -8.72 -33.56
CA LYS A 763 0.34 -9.28 -33.21
C LYS A 763 1.17 -8.37 -32.33
N GLU A 764 0.87 -7.08 -32.30
CA GLU A 764 1.53 -6.06 -31.48
C GLU A 764 0.77 -5.80 -30.16
N GLY A 765 -0.42 -6.33 -30.01
CA GLY A 765 -1.25 -6.19 -28.83
C GLY A 765 -0.88 -7.14 -27.70
N PRO A 766 -1.60 -7.03 -26.57
CA PRO A 766 -1.37 -7.88 -25.41
C PRO A 766 -1.61 -9.37 -25.74
N LEU A 767 -0.80 -10.23 -25.11
CA LEU A 767 -0.97 -11.70 -25.20
C LEU A 767 -2.37 -12.12 -24.74
N LYS A 768 -2.90 -11.45 -23.74
CA LYS A 768 -4.27 -11.56 -23.21
C LYS A 768 -4.55 -10.42 -22.27
N THR A 769 -5.82 -10.09 -22.03
CA THR A 769 -6.25 -9.05 -21.10
C THR A 769 -7.41 -9.56 -20.25
N LEU A 770 -7.35 -9.44 -18.94
CA LEU A 770 -8.44 -9.79 -18.02
C LEU A 770 -9.67 -8.93 -18.32
N ARG A 771 -10.85 -9.58 -18.35
CA ARG A 771 -12.14 -8.91 -18.62
C ARG A 771 -13.24 -9.29 -17.63
N ALA A 772 -13.05 -10.39 -16.90
CA ALA A 772 -13.96 -10.76 -15.82
C ALA A 772 -13.24 -11.68 -14.82
N PHE A 773 -13.68 -11.67 -13.57
CA PHE A 773 -13.28 -12.62 -12.54
C PHE A 773 -14.40 -12.82 -11.52
N LYS A 774 -14.40 -13.98 -10.85
CA LYS A 774 -15.29 -14.27 -9.72
C LYS A 774 -14.60 -15.13 -8.68
N ARG A 775 -14.85 -14.82 -7.42
CA ARG A 775 -14.57 -15.72 -6.30
C ARG A 775 -15.70 -16.73 -6.18
N VAL A 776 -15.37 -18.00 -6.16
CA VAL A 776 -16.33 -19.11 -6.16
C VAL A 776 -16.06 -20.02 -4.97
N ASP A 777 -16.95 -20.03 -3.98
CA ASP A 777 -16.87 -20.91 -2.84
C ASP A 777 -17.40 -22.29 -3.22
N VAL A 778 -16.58 -23.34 -3.10
CA VAL A 778 -16.93 -24.70 -3.47
C VAL A 778 -16.62 -25.66 -2.33
N LYS A 779 -17.66 -26.31 -1.81
CA LYS A 779 -17.51 -27.33 -0.77
C LYS A 779 -16.81 -28.57 -1.31
N ALA A 780 -16.12 -29.30 -0.43
CA ALA A 780 -15.43 -30.53 -0.78
C ALA A 780 -16.33 -31.50 -1.56
N GLY A 781 -15.88 -31.97 -2.71
CA GLY A 781 -16.61 -32.87 -3.61
C GLY A 781 -17.75 -32.23 -4.41
N GLN A 782 -18.08 -30.96 -4.21
CA GLN A 782 -19.14 -30.28 -4.94
C GLN A 782 -18.66 -29.62 -6.23
N THR A 783 -19.61 -29.37 -7.10
CA THR A 783 -19.45 -28.63 -8.36
C THR A 783 -20.39 -27.43 -8.34
N VAL A 784 -19.90 -26.27 -8.72
CA VAL A 784 -20.66 -25.01 -8.88
C VAL A 784 -20.51 -24.55 -10.32
N THR A 785 -21.56 -23.99 -10.90
CA THR A 785 -21.54 -23.39 -12.24
C THR A 785 -21.56 -21.87 -12.08
N GLU A 786 -20.60 -21.20 -12.70
CA GLU A 786 -20.53 -19.75 -12.75
C GLU A 786 -20.73 -19.23 -14.18
N THR A 787 -21.28 -18.05 -14.27
CA THR A 787 -21.52 -17.36 -15.54
C THR A 787 -20.91 -15.96 -15.52
N PHE A 788 -20.39 -15.55 -16.66
CA PHE A 788 -19.80 -14.22 -16.90
C PHE A 788 -20.46 -13.60 -18.12
N SER A 789 -20.92 -12.36 -18.00
CA SER A 789 -21.39 -11.58 -19.14
C SER A 789 -20.24 -10.73 -19.67
N LEU A 790 -19.90 -10.89 -20.92
CA LEU A 790 -18.92 -10.09 -21.64
C LEU A 790 -19.68 -9.16 -22.60
N SER A 791 -19.72 -7.88 -22.27
CA SER A 791 -20.33 -6.90 -23.17
C SER A 791 -19.48 -6.72 -24.44
N ARG A 792 -20.01 -6.04 -25.45
CA ARG A 792 -19.24 -5.73 -26.66
C ARG A 792 -17.97 -4.95 -26.33
N GLU A 793 -18.04 -4.02 -25.39
CA GLU A 793 -16.91 -3.20 -24.94
C GLU A 793 -15.78 -4.02 -24.28
N SER A 794 -16.07 -5.24 -23.80
CA SER A 794 -15.03 -6.15 -23.29
C SER A 794 -13.99 -6.53 -24.35
N PHE A 795 -14.33 -6.37 -25.63
CA PHE A 795 -13.48 -6.66 -26.79
C PHE A 795 -12.78 -5.43 -27.37
N GLU A 796 -12.92 -4.27 -26.71
CA GLU A 796 -12.18 -3.06 -27.11
C GLU A 796 -10.68 -3.25 -27.04
N GLY A 797 -9.99 -2.70 -28.03
CA GLY A 797 -8.56 -2.57 -28.09
C GLY A 797 -8.16 -1.36 -28.93
N TRP A 798 -6.90 -0.98 -28.85
CA TRP A 798 -6.36 0.13 -29.63
C TRP A 798 -6.33 -0.21 -31.13
N ASP A 799 -6.87 0.67 -31.91
CA ASP A 799 -6.81 0.60 -33.36
C ASP A 799 -5.89 1.68 -33.94
N SER A 800 -4.70 1.28 -34.38
CA SER A 800 -3.70 2.17 -34.96
C SER A 800 -4.10 2.82 -36.29
N GLU A 801 -5.08 2.24 -37.01
CA GLU A 801 -5.57 2.81 -38.27
C GLU A 801 -6.47 4.02 -38.06
N THR A 802 -7.29 3.96 -37.01
CA THR A 802 -8.23 5.04 -36.65
C THR A 802 -7.74 5.89 -35.48
N ASN A 803 -6.66 5.48 -34.81
CA ASN A 803 -6.16 6.10 -33.57
C ASN A 803 -7.25 6.20 -32.48
N THR A 804 -8.04 5.16 -32.29
CA THR A 804 -9.11 5.11 -31.31
C THR A 804 -9.18 3.76 -30.60
N MET A 805 -9.75 3.75 -29.39
CA MET A 805 -10.22 2.55 -28.73
C MET A 805 -11.51 2.10 -29.39
N ARG A 806 -11.56 0.90 -29.93
CA ARG A 806 -12.76 0.33 -30.50
C ARG A 806 -12.76 -1.19 -30.56
N VAL A 807 -13.94 -1.76 -30.78
CA VAL A 807 -14.10 -3.19 -31.04
C VAL A 807 -13.87 -3.44 -32.53
N LYS A 808 -12.80 -4.13 -32.86
CA LYS A 808 -12.50 -4.51 -34.25
C LYS A 808 -13.29 -5.78 -34.66
N PRO A 809 -13.94 -5.83 -35.84
CA PRO A 809 -14.46 -7.08 -36.34
C PRO A 809 -13.35 -8.12 -36.52
N GLY A 810 -13.66 -9.37 -36.19
CA GLY A 810 -12.63 -10.40 -36.32
C GLY A 810 -12.79 -11.56 -35.33
N LYS A 811 -11.80 -12.45 -35.36
CA LYS A 811 -11.73 -13.63 -34.51
C LYS A 811 -11.02 -13.27 -33.17
N TYR A 812 -11.69 -13.59 -32.07
CA TYR A 812 -11.15 -13.46 -30.74
C TYR A 812 -11.11 -14.80 -30.02
N GLU A 813 -10.17 -14.94 -29.10
CA GLU A 813 -10.15 -16.00 -28.10
C GLU A 813 -10.64 -15.45 -26.77
N VAL A 814 -11.54 -16.20 -26.13
CA VAL A 814 -11.97 -16.03 -24.76
C VAL A 814 -11.32 -17.15 -23.96
N LEU A 815 -10.46 -16.78 -23.00
CA LEU A 815 -9.61 -17.69 -22.26
C LEU A 815 -10.14 -17.77 -20.82
N VAL A 816 -10.43 -18.99 -20.34
CA VAL A 816 -11.08 -19.20 -19.03
C VAL A 816 -10.23 -20.13 -18.18
N GLY A 817 -9.89 -19.69 -16.96
CA GLY A 817 -9.09 -20.50 -16.06
C GLY A 817 -8.93 -19.88 -14.67
N ASN A 818 -7.87 -20.22 -13.96
CA ASN A 818 -7.60 -19.77 -12.60
C ASN A 818 -6.22 -19.10 -12.42
N SER A 819 -5.52 -18.87 -13.52
CA SER A 819 -4.33 -18.02 -13.59
C SER A 819 -4.14 -17.53 -15.03
N SER A 820 -3.22 -16.59 -15.26
CA SER A 820 -2.88 -16.12 -16.60
C SER A 820 -1.95 -17.06 -17.38
N MET A 821 -1.51 -18.18 -16.80
CA MET A 821 -0.63 -19.14 -17.46
C MET A 821 -1.41 -19.94 -18.52
N ASP A 822 -0.89 -20.02 -19.74
CA ASP A 822 -1.60 -20.65 -20.87
C ASP A 822 -2.06 -22.09 -20.60
N LYS A 823 -1.27 -22.88 -19.87
CA LYS A 823 -1.63 -24.27 -19.50
C LYS A 823 -2.84 -24.37 -18.57
N ASP A 824 -3.18 -23.29 -17.85
CA ASP A 824 -4.30 -23.21 -16.90
C ASP A 824 -5.55 -22.61 -17.53
N LEU A 825 -5.50 -22.30 -18.84
CA LEU A 825 -6.56 -21.64 -19.59
C LEU A 825 -7.20 -22.56 -20.63
N GLN A 826 -8.51 -22.51 -20.70
CA GLN A 826 -9.30 -23.10 -21.80
C GLN A 826 -9.55 -22.03 -22.86
N HIS A 827 -9.43 -22.40 -24.13
CA HIS A 827 -9.56 -21.51 -25.27
C HIS A 827 -10.93 -21.68 -25.94
N LEU A 828 -11.72 -20.62 -25.97
CA LEU A 828 -12.99 -20.53 -26.70
C LEU A 828 -12.82 -19.49 -27.81
N THR A 829 -13.42 -19.76 -28.97
CA THR A 829 -13.34 -18.83 -30.11
C THR A 829 -14.68 -18.16 -30.34
N VAL A 830 -14.65 -16.85 -30.53
CA VAL A 830 -15.82 -16.05 -30.93
C VAL A 830 -15.50 -15.21 -32.15
N GLN A 831 -16.54 -14.91 -32.93
CA GLN A 831 -16.47 -14.00 -34.07
C GLN A 831 -17.24 -12.73 -33.73
N ILE A 832 -16.54 -11.59 -33.74
CA ILE A 832 -17.13 -10.27 -33.60
C ILE A 832 -17.44 -9.72 -34.99
N GLN A 833 -18.65 -9.22 -35.16
CA GLN A 833 -19.10 -8.59 -36.40
C GLN A 833 -18.90 -7.07 -36.38
#